data_05f8bb7b9ca9eb4c494403bba441e58a
#
_entry.id   05f8bb7b9ca9eb4c494403bba441e58a
#
_cell.length_a   1.000
_cell.length_b   1.000
_cell.length_c   1.000
_cell.angle_alpha   90.00
_cell.angle_beta   90.00
_cell.angle_gamma   90.00
#
_symmetry.space_group_name_H-M   'P 1'
#
loop_
_entity.id
_entity.type
_entity.pdbx_description
1 polymer ?
#
loop_
_entity_poly.entity_id
_entity_poly.type
_entity_poly.pdbx_seq_one_letter_code
_entity_poly.pdbx_strand_id
1 'polypeptide(L)'
;TIVFVSKEGGSCMKEKKHWNRRVLSFLLTLAMVITQLGVWNVGKESVQAADTVIYQENFSESTDGWTPEWSVGSDLTTFAVGKNYAKDNDSSLNIWSKKAQVLTITHEVSAVEEGNYYVSLNTYGGSVNSGTISISDGTTEQSADIGFSDGLTEYKTKNALTVNTGASITIKVTVDLNEGGWGYLDDITLTRADNSNTDAYMTKTFYFKYTGDGIPAIQFWKNCDGNLLAGKDESIAEIDGSSYYCMEKIAGKNGWYQIELKYKKDGINNKEVGFDLDELSSEKTTKTWLKSYDAYYGTDGVKKAYENIFNGIYDDPAIIQDDYETVVSYAAAVAEEDNAQVVKDAAVNVKKVQNLDDDFIMGMDISSMISELQSGVVCRDYDGNELKTLDDICRFIKEQGINHIRVRVWNNPYDANGNGYGGGNNDVAKAKEFADACRSAGLKMLVDFHCSDLWTDPSKQQEPKAWKGYTLEQKKEALNTYITESLNTIDPSKDVVDMVQVGNETTGGFIGETNVRNMCVLFSAGAAGVKTYNPDVKVVIHVESPHKGTMVTWAGNLQDNNVDYDILATSYYPYWHGTLDNLKQQFETVKNTYCKDVMVAETSYAYTLEDSDGHANTVRVGNNDNGADTTEPFTEQGQATAIRNLINTVNEAGGLGVYYWEPAWLTVGNTKGLTGDAYDAQVKENQEKWEKYGSGWASSYANEYDSKDAGKWYGGSAVDNEAMFYPDGTATPALH
;
A
#
# COMPACT_ATOMS: atom_id res chain seq x y z
N THR A 1 23.42 42.53 -33.47
CA THR A 1 23.92 41.81 -32.30
C THR A 1 22.83 41.81 -31.25
N ILE A 2 22.06 40.75 -31.16
CA ILE A 2 21.04 40.54 -30.12
C ILE A 2 21.60 39.52 -29.14
N VAL A 3 21.80 39.94 -27.91
CA VAL A 3 22.22 39.09 -26.83
C VAL A 3 20.98 38.47 -26.22
N PHE A 4 20.82 37.16 -26.34
CA PHE A 4 19.86 36.38 -25.56
C PHE A 4 20.51 35.97 -24.24
N VAL A 5 19.96 36.49 -23.16
CA VAL A 5 20.24 35.99 -21.80
C VAL A 5 19.32 34.80 -21.55
N SER A 6 19.87 33.60 -21.56
CA SER A 6 19.18 32.40 -21.13
C SER A 6 19.19 32.35 -19.60
N LYS A 7 18.01 32.43 -18.99
CA LYS A 7 17.85 32.03 -17.58
C LYS A 7 17.91 30.50 -17.51
N GLU A 8 18.80 30.03 -16.66
CA GLU A 8 18.98 28.62 -16.38
C GLU A 8 17.75 28.05 -15.64
N GLY A 9 16.94 27.25 -16.34
CA GLY A 9 16.06 26.28 -15.72
C GLY A 9 16.76 24.91 -15.81
N GLY A 10 17.48 24.50 -14.78
CA GLY A 10 18.50 23.56 -15.10
C GLY A 10 18.59 22.23 -14.41
N SER A 11 17.85 21.87 -13.42
CA SER A 11 18.17 20.61 -12.74
C SER A 11 17.62 19.37 -13.44
N CYS A 12 16.42 19.40 -13.91
CA CYS A 12 15.76 18.22 -14.54
C CYS A 12 16.41 17.78 -15.90
N MET A 13 17.01 18.70 -16.67
CA MET A 13 17.67 18.32 -17.93
C MET A 13 19.12 17.83 -17.79
N LYS A 14 19.81 18.07 -16.66
CA LYS A 14 21.16 17.53 -16.45
C LYS A 14 21.16 16.04 -16.10
N GLU A 15 20.14 15.53 -15.45
CA GLU A 15 20.05 14.11 -15.11
C GLU A 15 19.74 13.21 -16.30
N LYS A 16 18.93 13.66 -17.28
CA LYS A 16 18.68 12.87 -18.53
C LYS A 16 19.95 12.53 -19.30
N LYS A 17 21.00 13.36 -19.24
CA LYS A 17 22.30 13.06 -19.89
C LYS A 17 23.15 12.02 -19.15
N HIS A 18 23.01 11.92 -17.85
CA HIS A 18 23.75 10.92 -17.06
C HIS A 18 23.09 9.53 -17.10
N TRP A 19 21.79 9.47 -17.19
CA TRP A 19 21.06 8.18 -17.24
C TRP A 19 21.34 7.41 -18.53
N ASN A 20 21.35 8.08 -19.68
CA ASN A 20 21.68 7.41 -20.96
C ASN A 20 23.13 6.85 -20.98
N ARG A 21 24.05 7.37 -20.19
CA ARG A 21 25.41 6.81 -20.10
C ARG A 21 25.48 5.61 -19.13
N ARG A 22 24.68 5.57 -18.08
CA ARG A 22 24.65 4.45 -17.12
C ARG A 22 23.92 3.23 -17.69
N VAL A 23 22.83 3.43 -18.41
CA VAL A 23 22.08 2.34 -19.08
C VAL A 23 22.94 1.68 -20.18
N LEU A 24 23.70 2.44 -20.94
CA LEU A 24 24.59 1.88 -21.96
C LEU A 24 25.80 1.14 -21.35
N SER A 25 26.29 1.59 -20.20
CA SER A 25 27.37 0.91 -19.45
C SER A 25 26.88 -0.40 -18.82
N PHE A 26 25.63 -0.42 -18.31
CA PHE A 26 25.05 -1.59 -17.69
C PHE A 26 24.77 -2.72 -18.70
N LEU A 27 24.27 -2.39 -19.89
CA LEU A 27 24.03 -3.35 -20.95
C LEU A 27 25.33 -3.96 -21.54
N LEU A 28 26.42 -3.20 -21.56
CA LEU A 28 27.74 -3.69 -21.98
C LEU A 28 28.44 -4.56 -20.93
N THR A 29 28.18 -4.32 -19.64
CA THR A 29 28.75 -5.13 -18.54
C THR A 29 27.99 -6.45 -18.38
N LEU A 30 26.68 -6.45 -18.62
CA LEU A 30 25.88 -7.67 -18.55
C LEU A 30 26.22 -8.68 -19.67
N ALA A 31 26.61 -8.19 -20.86
CA ALA A 31 27.05 -9.02 -21.97
C ALA A 31 28.43 -9.68 -21.79
N MET A 32 29.29 -9.15 -20.90
CA MET A 32 30.61 -9.70 -20.61
C MET A 32 30.66 -10.65 -19.40
N VAL A 33 29.64 -10.69 -18.55
CA VAL A 33 29.59 -11.58 -17.39
C VAL A 33 29.03 -12.97 -17.72
N ILE A 34 28.34 -13.13 -18.82
CA ILE A 34 27.74 -14.41 -19.24
C ILE A 34 28.76 -15.42 -19.83
N THR A 35 30.00 -15.00 -20.11
CA THR A 35 31.01 -15.86 -20.76
C THR A 35 32.09 -16.44 -19.84
N GLN A 36 32.06 -16.19 -18.53
CA GLN A 36 33.11 -16.70 -17.61
C GLN A 36 32.63 -17.16 -16.23
N LEU A 37 31.63 -18.01 -16.16
CA LEU A 37 31.39 -18.80 -14.96
C LEU A 37 31.01 -20.24 -15.34
N GLY A 38 32.02 -21.07 -15.35
CA GLY A 38 31.88 -22.52 -15.36
C GLY A 38 31.30 -23.02 -14.05
N VAL A 39 30.36 -23.90 -14.22
CA VAL A 39 29.92 -24.98 -13.34
C VAL A 39 30.22 -24.85 -11.84
N TRP A 40 29.23 -24.40 -11.09
CA TRP A 40 29.06 -24.82 -9.70
C TRP A 40 27.66 -25.42 -9.54
N ASN A 41 27.66 -26.66 -9.09
CA ASN A 41 26.47 -27.44 -8.75
C ASN A 41 25.86 -26.84 -7.48
N VAL A 42 24.81 -26.04 -7.62
CA VAL A 42 23.95 -25.64 -6.50
C VAL A 42 22.61 -26.32 -6.72
N GLY A 43 22.08 -26.89 -5.68
CA GLY A 43 20.86 -27.70 -5.66
C GLY A 43 19.70 -27.00 -6.42
N LYS A 44 18.96 -27.82 -7.13
CA LYS A 44 17.77 -27.37 -7.88
C LYS A 44 16.72 -26.83 -6.91
N GLU A 45 16.69 -25.53 -6.73
CA GLU A 45 15.44 -24.87 -6.42
C GLU A 45 14.59 -24.89 -7.70
N SER A 46 13.42 -25.46 -7.62
CA SER A 46 12.44 -25.41 -8.72
C SER A 46 11.87 -24.00 -8.79
N VAL A 47 12.54 -23.10 -9.48
CA VAL A 47 11.89 -21.91 -10.02
C VAL A 47 10.80 -22.46 -10.94
N GLN A 48 9.54 -22.16 -10.66
CA GLN A 48 8.45 -22.44 -11.58
C GLN A 48 8.77 -21.65 -12.85
N ALA A 49 9.17 -22.37 -13.91
CA ALA A 49 9.47 -21.73 -15.17
C ALA A 49 8.17 -21.12 -15.70
N ALA A 50 8.17 -19.81 -15.94
CA ALA A 50 7.06 -19.13 -16.58
C ALA A 50 6.81 -19.73 -17.97
N ASP A 51 5.54 -19.84 -18.39
CA ASP A 51 5.17 -20.25 -19.74
C ASP A 51 6.02 -19.47 -20.74
N THR A 52 6.69 -20.19 -21.65
CA THR A 52 7.57 -19.53 -22.63
C THR A 52 6.72 -18.93 -23.73
N VAL A 53 6.77 -17.64 -23.94
CA VAL A 53 6.14 -16.98 -25.10
C VAL A 53 6.91 -17.40 -26.36
N ILE A 54 6.20 -18.02 -27.29
CA ILE A 54 6.73 -18.51 -28.57
C ILE A 54 6.46 -17.55 -29.72
N TYR A 55 5.30 -16.91 -29.67
CA TYR A 55 4.89 -15.89 -30.63
C TYR A 55 3.97 -14.89 -29.93
N GLN A 56 4.13 -13.61 -30.26
CA GLN A 56 3.25 -12.54 -29.80
C GLN A 56 3.04 -11.52 -30.93
N GLU A 57 1.80 -11.12 -31.13
CA GLU A 57 1.39 -10.07 -32.06
C GLU A 57 0.56 -9.03 -31.33
N ASN A 58 1.07 -7.83 -31.25
CA ASN A 58 0.41 -6.67 -30.64
C ASN A 58 -0.08 -5.63 -31.67
N PHE A 59 0.04 -5.92 -32.94
CA PHE A 59 -0.37 -5.05 -34.05
C PHE A 59 0.16 -3.61 -33.97
N SER A 60 1.38 -3.43 -33.45
CA SER A 60 1.95 -2.11 -33.20
C SER A 60 2.31 -1.36 -34.52
N GLU A 61 2.67 -2.07 -35.56
CA GLU A 61 3.17 -1.48 -36.80
C GLU A 61 2.41 -1.91 -38.07
N SER A 62 2.01 -3.18 -38.18
CA SER A 62 1.37 -3.73 -39.38
C SER A 62 0.46 -4.90 -39.08
N THR A 63 -0.23 -5.41 -40.09
CA THR A 63 -0.98 -6.68 -40.07
C THR A 63 -0.23 -7.78 -40.86
N ASP A 64 1.07 -7.60 -41.10
CA ASP A 64 1.88 -8.54 -41.86
C ASP A 64 1.93 -9.92 -41.19
N GLY A 65 1.80 -10.97 -41.99
CA GLY A 65 1.74 -12.34 -41.52
C GLY A 65 0.34 -12.82 -41.14
N TRP A 66 -0.66 -11.94 -41.12
CA TRP A 66 -2.07 -12.30 -40.88
C TRP A 66 -2.86 -12.21 -42.18
N THR A 67 -3.56 -13.29 -42.52
CA THR A 67 -4.35 -13.37 -43.76
C THR A 67 -5.84 -13.29 -43.44
N PRO A 68 -6.54 -12.20 -43.81
CA PRO A 68 -7.97 -12.09 -43.60
C PRO A 68 -8.79 -12.75 -44.72
N GLU A 69 -9.78 -13.54 -44.33
CA GLU A 69 -10.80 -14.10 -45.22
C GLU A 69 -12.18 -13.60 -44.79
N TRP A 70 -12.92 -12.96 -45.71
CA TRP A 70 -14.25 -12.45 -45.49
C TRP A 70 -15.29 -13.31 -46.23
N SER A 71 -16.29 -13.84 -45.52
CA SER A 71 -17.26 -14.79 -46.07
C SER A 71 -18.18 -14.23 -47.20
N VAL A 72 -18.34 -12.90 -47.22
CA VAL A 72 -19.16 -12.21 -48.25
C VAL A 72 -18.31 -11.36 -49.20
N GLY A 73 -17.07 -11.06 -48.81
CA GLY A 73 -16.09 -10.26 -49.52
C GLY A 73 -15.64 -9.02 -48.74
N SER A 74 -14.51 -8.47 -49.16
CA SER A 74 -13.82 -7.38 -48.45
C SER A 74 -14.33 -5.97 -48.80
N ASP A 75 -15.34 -5.85 -49.67
CA ASP A 75 -15.93 -4.55 -49.98
C ASP A 75 -16.65 -3.96 -48.77
N LEU A 76 -16.29 -2.73 -48.39
CA LEU A 76 -16.86 -2.04 -47.20
C LEU A 76 -16.53 -2.76 -45.89
N THR A 77 -15.32 -3.21 -45.71
CA THR A 77 -14.74 -3.78 -44.49
C THR A 77 -13.52 -3.00 -44.06
N THR A 78 -13.13 -3.15 -42.78
CA THR A 78 -11.85 -2.67 -42.25
C THR A 78 -11.10 -3.85 -41.66
N PHE A 79 -9.82 -3.92 -42.02
CA PHE A 79 -8.82 -4.80 -41.43
C PHE A 79 -7.51 -4.03 -41.42
N ALA A 80 -7.24 -3.31 -40.36
CA ALA A 80 -6.11 -2.38 -40.29
C ALA A 80 -5.67 -2.10 -38.85
N VAL A 81 -4.40 -1.78 -38.67
CA VAL A 81 -3.89 -1.29 -37.39
C VAL A 81 -4.56 0.04 -37.03
N GLY A 82 -5.05 0.13 -35.81
CA GLY A 82 -5.66 1.33 -35.21
C GLY A 82 -5.09 1.62 -33.83
N LYS A 83 -5.07 2.89 -33.45
CA LYS A 83 -4.51 3.34 -32.16
C LYS A 83 -5.52 3.37 -31.00
N ASN A 84 -6.63 2.68 -31.10
CA ASN A 84 -7.67 2.68 -30.10
C ASN A 84 -7.79 1.30 -29.44
N TYR A 85 -8.02 1.28 -28.12
CA TYR A 85 -8.33 0.07 -27.36
C TYR A 85 -7.25 -1.03 -27.37
N ALA A 86 -5.98 -0.62 -27.34
CA ALA A 86 -4.85 -1.51 -27.10
C ALA A 86 -4.58 -1.65 -25.60
N LYS A 87 -4.06 -2.81 -25.18
CA LYS A 87 -3.76 -3.10 -23.76
C LYS A 87 -2.66 -2.18 -23.21
N ASP A 88 -1.65 -1.88 -24.00
CA ASP A 88 -0.45 -1.13 -23.60
C ASP A 88 -0.36 0.28 -24.21
N ASN A 89 -1.51 0.89 -24.56
CA ASN A 89 -1.60 2.20 -25.23
C ASN A 89 -0.91 2.31 -26.60
N ASP A 90 -0.54 1.18 -27.22
CA ASP A 90 0.09 1.16 -28.53
C ASP A 90 -0.93 1.13 -29.67
N SER A 91 -1.20 -0.01 -30.24
CA SER A 91 -2.09 -0.20 -31.37
C SER A 91 -2.75 -1.57 -31.29
N SER A 92 -3.89 -1.72 -31.91
CA SER A 92 -4.64 -2.97 -32.01
C SER A 92 -5.13 -3.18 -33.44
N LEU A 93 -5.51 -4.41 -33.78
CA LEU A 93 -6.14 -4.73 -35.06
C LEU A 93 -7.61 -4.29 -35.03
N ASN A 94 -7.97 -3.30 -35.82
CA ASN A 94 -9.35 -2.85 -36.00
C ASN A 94 -10.04 -3.68 -37.07
N ILE A 95 -11.17 -4.26 -36.75
CA ILE A 95 -12.06 -5.02 -37.64
C ILE A 95 -13.44 -4.36 -37.69
N TRP A 96 -13.99 -4.21 -38.88
CA TRP A 96 -15.33 -3.68 -39.10
C TRP A 96 -15.93 -4.21 -40.41
N SER A 97 -17.24 -4.41 -40.41
CA SER A 97 -17.94 -4.73 -41.68
C SER A 97 -19.28 -4.03 -41.76
N LYS A 98 -19.57 -3.44 -42.90
CA LYS A 98 -20.88 -2.87 -43.19
C LYS A 98 -21.97 -3.94 -43.34
N LYS A 99 -21.60 -5.16 -43.71
CA LYS A 99 -22.56 -6.29 -43.87
C LYS A 99 -22.32 -7.31 -42.78
N ALA A 100 -23.39 -8.02 -42.38
CA ALA A 100 -23.25 -9.19 -41.56
C ALA A 100 -22.44 -10.27 -42.29
N GLN A 101 -21.30 -10.67 -41.71
CA GLN A 101 -20.41 -11.68 -42.26
C GLN A 101 -19.37 -12.17 -41.26
N VAL A 102 -18.75 -13.29 -41.62
CA VAL A 102 -17.66 -13.88 -40.83
C VAL A 102 -16.32 -13.42 -41.36
N LEU A 103 -15.46 -12.92 -40.45
CA LEU A 103 -14.02 -12.73 -40.69
C LEU A 103 -13.28 -13.93 -40.11
N THR A 104 -12.38 -14.50 -40.87
CA THR A 104 -11.38 -15.45 -40.37
C THR A 104 -10.00 -14.90 -40.66
N ILE A 105 -9.14 -14.88 -39.63
CA ILE A 105 -7.72 -14.54 -39.77
C ILE A 105 -6.85 -15.71 -39.32
N THR A 106 -5.75 -15.94 -40.02
CA THR A 106 -4.82 -17.02 -39.71
C THR A 106 -3.38 -16.55 -39.71
N HIS A 107 -2.58 -17.18 -38.85
CA HIS A 107 -1.13 -17.01 -38.82
C HIS A 107 -0.48 -18.38 -38.53
N GLU A 108 0.63 -18.68 -39.20
CA GLU A 108 1.38 -19.94 -39.01
C GLU A 108 2.70 -19.68 -38.27
N VAL A 109 2.88 -20.39 -37.15
CA VAL A 109 4.14 -20.43 -36.40
C VAL A 109 4.83 -21.77 -36.72
N SER A 110 5.92 -21.70 -37.48
CA SER A 110 6.60 -22.89 -38.03
C SER A 110 7.72 -23.41 -37.10
N ALA A 111 8.00 -24.71 -37.22
CA ALA A 111 9.13 -25.38 -36.57
C ALA A 111 9.20 -25.23 -35.02
N VAL A 112 8.04 -25.34 -34.39
CA VAL A 112 7.96 -25.28 -32.91
C VAL A 112 8.64 -26.50 -32.28
N GLU A 113 9.10 -26.34 -31.02
CA GLU A 113 9.63 -27.44 -30.22
C GLU A 113 8.49 -28.35 -29.71
N GLU A 114 8.82 -29.56 -29.29
CA GLU A 114 7.85 -30.44 -28.63
C GLU A 114 7.31 -29.79 -27.36
N GLY A 115 5.98 -29.86 -27.16
CA GLY A 115 5.38 -29.30 -25.95
C GLY A 115 3.88 -29.14 -26.03
N ASN A 116 3.34 -28.57 -24.94
CA ASN A 116 1.95 -28.22 -24.78
C ASN A 116 1.77 -26.72 -25.02
N TYR A 117 0.88 -26.35 -25.93
CA TYR A 117 0.69 -24.98 -26.38
C TYR A 117 -0.69 -24.44 -26.03
N TYR A 118 -0.75 -23.16 -25.70
CA TYR A 118 -1.97 -22.38 -25.46
C TYR A 118 -1.92 -21.11 -26.29
N VAL A 119 -3.10 -20.58 -26.64
CA VAL A 119 -3.21 -19.25 -27.25
C VAL A 119 -4.15 -18.37 -26.46
N SER A 120 -3.81 -17.08 -26.35
CA SER A 120 -4.66 -16.05 -25.79
C SER A 120 -4.74 -14.82 -26.69
N LEU A 121 -5.79 -14.00 -26.53
CA LEU A 121 -5.90 -12.67 -27.12
C LEU A 121 -6.78 -11.77 -26.27
N ASN A 122 -6.63 -10.45 -26.48
CA ASN A 122 -7.53 -9.44 -25.92
C ASN A 122 -8.54 -8.97 -26.99
N THR A 123 -9.80 -8.74 -26.59
CA THR A 123 -10.84 -8.19 -27.46
C THR A 123 -11.52 -6.99 -26.84
N TYR A 124 -12.00 -6.08 -27.68
CA TYR A 124 -12.92 -4.98 -27.35
C TYR A 124 -13.85 -4.73 -28.53
N GLY A 125 -15.12 -4.39 -28.29
CA GLY A 125 -16.01 -4.03 -29.42
C GLY A 125 -17.49 -4.33 -29.18
N GLY A 126 -18.27 -4.20 -30.27
CA GLY A 126 -19.71 -4.41 -30.22
C GLY A 126 -20.32 -4.86 -31.54
N SER A 127 -21.57 -5.31 -31.45
CA SER A 127 -22.34 -5.87 -32.59
C SER A 127 -21.66 -7.09 -33.25
N VAL A 128 -21.13 -7.97 -32.41
CA VAL A 128 -20.55 -9.27 -32.78
C VAL A 128 -21.48 -10.37 -32.27
N ASN A 129 -21.80 -11.36 -33.11
CA ASN A 129 -22.64 -12.49 -32.72
C ASN A 129 -21.87 -13.52 -31.89
N SER A 130 -20.68 -13.88 -32.36
CA SER A 130 -19.81 -14.86 -31.75
C SER A 130 -18.38 -14.71 -32.28
N GLY A 131 -17.42 -15.27 -31.58
CA GLY A 131 -16.08 -15.41 -32.04
C GLY A 131 -15.39 -16.60 -31.42
N THR A 132 -14.29 -17.05 -32.02
CA THR A 132 -13.43 -18.10 -31.50
C THR A 132 -11.96 -17.79 -31.78
N ILE A 133 -11.10 -18.17 -30.84
CA ILE A 133 -9.66 -18.31 -31.10
C ILE A 133 -9.28 -19.78 -31.01
N SER A 134 -8.45 -20.25 -31.91
CA SER A 134 -7.98 -21.63 -31.90
C SER A 134 -6.53 -21.77 -32.35
N ILE A 135 -5.90 -22.89 -31.97
CA ILE A 135 -4.61 -23.36 -32.46
C ILE A 135 -4.73 -24.79 -32.94
N SER A 136 -4.07 -25.11 -34.06
CA SER A 136 -4.08 -26.46 -34.67
C SER A 136 -2.71 -26.83 -35.23
N ASP A 137 -2.35 -28.12 -35.13
CA ASP A 137 -1.21 -28.72 -35.82
C ASP A 137 -1.58 -29.39 -37.17
N GLY A 138 -2.79 -29.14 -37.64
CA GLY A 138 -3.36 -29.76 -38.82
C GLY A 138 -4.08 -31.09 -38.56
N THR A 139 -3.94 -31.68 -37.40
CA THR A 139 -4.62 -32.94 -37.00
C THR A 139 -5.53 -32.75 -35.80
N THR A 140 -5.10 -31.94 -34.85
CA THR A 140 -5.83 -31.61 -33.61
C THR A 140 -6.04 -30.08 -33.53
N GLU A 141 -7.16 -29.67 -33.00
CA GLU A 141 -7.48 -28.25 -32.75
C GLU A 141 -7.91 -28.04 -31.30
N GLN A 142 -7.44 -26.99 -30.66
CA GLN A 142 -7.90 -26.51 -29.37
C GLN A 142 -8.43 -25.09 -29.53
N SER A 143 -9.59 -24.79 -28.95
CA SER A 143 -10.26 -23.51 -29.12
C SER A 143 -10.84 -22.93 -27.83
N ALA A 144 -11.09 -21.61 -27.85
CA ALA A 144 -11.88 -20.90 -26.86
C ALA A 144 -12.86 -19.98 -27.56
N ASP A 145 -14.07 -19.89 -27.02
CA ASP A 145 -15.02 -18.85 -27.44
C ASP A 145 -14.52 -17.50 -26.96
N ILE A 146 -14.64 -16.48 -27.82
CA ILE A 146 -14.30 -15.10 -27.50
C ILE A 146 -15.55 -14.22 -27.61
N GLY A 147 -15.64 -13.23 -26.75
CA GLY A 147 -16.70 -12.22 -26.75
C GLY A 147 -16.14 -10.83 -27.02
N PHE A 148 -17.03 -9.87 -27.26
CA PHE A 148 -16.70 -8.46 -27.44
C PHE A 148 -17.60 -7.63 -26.54
N SER A 149 -17.03 -6.72 -25.78
CA SER A 149 -17.72 -5.87 -24.83
C SER A 149 -17.10 -4.48 -24.75
N ASP A 150 -17.69 -3.60 -23.95
CA ASP A 150 -17.17 -2.23 -23.74
C ASP A 150 -15.89 -2.18 -22.85
N GLY A 151 -15.37 -3.35 -22.44
CA GLY A 151 -14.12 -3.49 -21.69
C GLY A 151 -13.16 -4.42 -22.41
N LEU A 152 -11.85 -4.12 -22.37
CA LEU A 152 -10.82 -5.01 -22.87
C LEU A 152 -10.85 -6.32 -22.08
N THR A 153 -11.02 -7.46 -22.75
CA THR A 153 -11.17 -8.77 -22.10
C THR A 153 -10.23 -9.77 -22.73
N GLU A 154 -9.47 -10.48 -21.88
CA GLU A 154 -8.58 -11.56 -22.31
C GLU A 154 -9.33 -12.89 -22.40
N TYR A 155 -9.05 -13.65 -23.46
CA TYR A 155 -9.52 -15.01 -23.71
C TYR A 155 -8.33 -15.93 -23.97
N LYS A 156 -8.39 -17.15 -23.43
CA LYS A 156 -7.33 -18.18 -23.56
C LYS A 156 -7.94 -19.56 -23.76
N THR A 157 -7.29 -20.42 -24.57
CA THR A 157 -7.68 -21.84 -24.69
C THR A 157 -7.57 -22.55 -23.34
N LYS A 158 -8.59 -23.33 -23.00
CA LYS A 158 -8.62 -24.07 -21.72
C LYS A 158 -7.73 -25.31 -21.72
N ASN A 159 -7.62 -25.96 -22.89
CA ASN A 159 -6.84 -27.17 -23.06
C ASN A 159 -5.60 -26.87 -23.90
N ALA A 160 -4.53 -27.61 -23.64
CA ALA A 160 -3.30 -27.51 -24.44
C ALA A 160 -3.43 -28.25 -25.76
N LEU A 161 -2.78 -27.74 -26.83
CA LEU A 161 -2.44 -28.48 -28.02
C LEU A 161 -1.06 -29.12 -27.81
N THR A 162 -0.97 -30.44 -27.79
CA THR A 162 0.30 -31.16 -27.70
C THR A 162 0.90 -31.32 -29.09
N VAL A 163 2.11 -30.85 -29.29
CA VAL A 163 2.77 -30.77 -30.60
C VAL A 163 4.16 -31.39 -30.52
N ASN A 164 4.59 -32.09 -31.60
CA ASN A 164 5.93 -32.66 -31.72
C ASN A 164 6.93 -31.65 -32.29
N THR A 165 8.22 -31.87 -32.02
CA THR A 165 9.32 -31.02 -32.53
C THR A 165 9.28 -30.88 -34.04
N GLY A 166 9.37 -29.64 -34.54
CA GLY A 166 9.43 -29.30 -35.95
C GLY A 166 8.08 -29.20 -36.66
N ALA A 167 6.97 -29.39 -35.94
CA ALA A 167 5.64 -29.15 -36.48
C ALA A 167 5.36 -27.64 -36.59
N SER A 168 4.32 -27.28 -37.37
CA SER A 168 3.76 -25.92 -37.41
C SER A 168 2.48 -25.85 -36.59
N ILE A 169 2.23 -24.70 -35.99
CA ILE A 169 0.96 -24.36 -35.30
C ILE A 169 0.29 -23.25 -36.10
N THR A 170 -0.95 -23.48 -36.55
CA THR A 170 -1.80 -22.46 -37.09
C THR A 170 -2.63 -21.83 -36.03
N ILE A 171 -2.49 -20.52 -35.80
CA ILE A 171 -3.38 -19.70 -34.99
C ILE A 171 -4.50 -19.21 -35.89
N LYS A 172 -5.77 -19.37 -35.44
CA LYS A 172 -6.94 -18.92 -36.19
C LYS A 172 -7.89 -18.16 -35.26
N VAL A 173 -8.30 -16.97 -35.69
CA VAL A 173 -9.36 -16.21 -35.04
C VAL A 173 -10.53 -16.07 -36.00
N THR A 174 -11.73 -16.39 -35.55
CA THR A 174 -12.97 -16.25 -36.33
C THR A 174 -13.92 -15.33 -35.58
N VAL A 175 -14.49 -14.33 -36.30
CA VAL A 175 -15.42 -13.36 -35.71
C VAL A 175 -16.63 -13.24 -36.63
N ASP A 176 -17.82 -13.54 -36.08
CA ASP A 176 -19.11 -13.37 -36.76
C ASP A 176 -19.69 -11.99 -36.46
N LEU A 177 -19.54 -11.07 -37.40
CA LEU A 177 -19.96 -9.68 -37.30
C LEU A 177 -21.40 -9.48 -37.79
N ASN A 178 -22.20 -8.77 -37.01
CA ASN A 178 -23.47 -8.22 -37.46
C ASN A 178 -23.27 -7.11 -38.50
N GLU A 179 -24.36 -6.65 -39.13
CA GLU A 179 -24.32 -5.46 -39.97
C GLU A 179 -23.85 -4.24 -39.16
N GLY A 180 -22.76 -3.60 -39.62
CA GLY A 180 -22.10 -2.51 -38.90
C GLY A 180 -21.28 -2.97 -37.69
N GLY A 181 -21.08 -4.26 -37.51
CA GLY A 181 -20.30 -4.83 -36.41
C GLY A 181 -18.82 -4.43 -36.48
N TRP A 182 -18.22 -4.25 -35.32
CA TRP A 182 -16.86 -3.79 -35.18
C TRP A 182 -16.18 -4.38 -33.94
N GLY A 183 -14.87 -4.47 -33.98
CA GLY A 183 -14.08 -4.91 -32.85
C GLY A 183 -12.61 -4.58 -33.01
N TYR A 184 -11.90 -4.76 -31.91
CA TYR A 184 -10.43 -4.69 -31.83
C TYR A 184 -9.93 -6.01 -31.26
N LEU A 185 -8.84 -6.51 -31.88
CA LEU A 185 -8.08 -7.67 -31.42
C LEU A 185 -6.68 -7.20 -31.10
N ASP A 186 -6.14 -7.70 -30.00
CA ASP A 186 -4.83 -7.29 -29.51
C ASP A 186 -4.13 -8.42 -28.75
N ASP A 187 -2.80 -8.34 -28.61
CA ASP A 187 -1.96 -9.27 -27.83
C ASP A 187 -2.24 -10.75 -28.11
N ILE A 188 -2.28 -11.15 -29.40
CA ILE A 188 -2.39 -12.57 -29.72
C ILE A 188 -1.08 -13.25 -29.33
N THR A 189 -1.13 -14.10 -28.32
CA THR A 189 0.06 -14.71 -27.73
C THR A 189 -0.04 -16.24 -27.75
N LEU A 190 0.96 -16.89 -28.37
CA LEU A 190 1.16 -18.35 -28.31
C LEU A 190 2.20 -18.66 -27.23
N THR A 191 1.81 -19.39 -26.21
CA THR A 191 2.69 -19.82 -25.12
C THR A 191 2.89 -21.32 -25.15
N ARG A 192 4.13 -21.77 -24.87
CA ARG A 192 4.45 -23.18 -24.56
C ARG A 192 4.51 -23.35 -23.05
N ALA A 193 3.68 -24.23 -22.53
CA ALA A 193 3.81 -24.65 -21.15
C ALA A 193 5.12 -25.43 -20.96
N ASP A 194 5.88 -25.08 -19.95
CA ASP A 194 7.09 -25.84 -19.65
C ASP A 194 6.72 -27.24 -19.21
N ASN A 195 7.18 -28.26 -19.94
CA ASN A 195 6.88 -29.66 -19.72
C ASN A 195 7.59 -30.26 -18.50
N SER A 196 8.10 -29.44 -17.59
CA SER A 196 8.62 -29.95 -16.32
C SER A 196 7.46 -30.25 -15.37
N ASN A 197 6.96 -31.46 -15.46
CA ASN A 197 6.04 -32.09 -14.52
C ASN A 197 4.53 -31.87 -14.76
N THR A 198 3.92 -32.80 -15.47
CA THR A 198 2.48 -33.14 -15.40
C THR A 198 2.11 -33.75 -14.05
N ASP A 199 2.62 -33.23 -12.95
CA ASP A 199 2.16 -33.63 -11.64
C ASP A 199 0.88 -32.86 -11.32
N ALA A 200 -0.18 -33.61 -11.08
CA ALA A 200 -1.47 -33.14 -10.61
C ALA A 200 -1.42 -32.44 -9.24
N TYR A 201 -0.24 -32.03 -8.81
CA TYR A 201 0.03 -31.50 -7.48
C TYR A 201 0.71 -30.14 -7.56
N MET A 202 0.37 -29.26 -6.61
CA MET A 202 1.10 -28.04 -6.29
C MET A 202 1.86 -28.24 -4.97
N THR A 203 2.96 -27.51 -4.81
CA THR A 203 3.76 -27.53 -3.60
C THR A 203 3.85 -26.14 -3.02
N LYS A 204 3.67 -26.00 -1.71
CA LYS A 204 3.89 -24.76 -0.97
C LYS A 204 4.69 -25.06 0.29
N THR A 205 5.72 -24.30 0.56
CA THR A 205 6.53 -24.41 1.76
C THR A 205 6.10 -23.33 2.76
N PHE A 206 5.91 -23.73 4.01
CA PHE A 206 5.65 -22.84 5.13
C PHE A 206 6.85 -22.81 6.07
N TYR A 207 7.13 -21.62 6.59
CA TYR A 207 8.22 -21.35 7.51
C TYR A 207 7.65 -20.95 8.87
N PHE A 208 8.24 -21.45 9.93
CA PHE A 208 7.79 -21.18 11.29
C PHE A 208 8.98 -20.94 12.21
N LYS A 209 8.94 -19.85 12.96
CA LYS A 209 9.94 -19.57 13.99
C LYS A 209 9.45 -20.13 15.32
N TYR A 210 10.19 -21.09 15.86
CA TYR A 210 9.82 -21.81 17.07
C TYR A 210 11.02 -21.95 18.02
N THR A 211 10.81 -21.60 19.28
CA THR A 211 11.86 -21.58 20.32
C THR A 211 11.62 -22.60 21.43
N GLY A 212 10.56 -23.38 21.37
CA GLY A 212 10.29 -24.46 22.33
C GLY A 212 11.24 -25.64 22.21
N ASP A 213 11.16 -26.56 23.15
CA ASP A 213 12.05 -27.75 23.24
C ASP A 213 11.56 -28.93 22.41
N GLY A 214 10.31 -28.91 21.93
CA GLY A 214 9.69 -29.96 21.15
C GLY A 214 9.85 -29.77 19.64
N ILE A 215 9.05 -30.55 18.89
CA ILE A 215 9.03 -30.55 17.43
C ILE A 215 7.72 -29.84 16.99
N PRO A 216 7.75 -28.71 16.32
CA PRO A 216 6.53 -28.11 15.78
C PRO A 216 5.97 -29.00 14.66
N ALA A 217 4.67 -29.24 14.68
CA ALA A 217 3.98 -30.10 13.73
C ALA A 217 2.60 -29.56 13.38
N ILE A 218 2.12 -29.87 12.19
CA ILE A 218 0.79 -29.49 11.69
C ILE A 218 -0.13 -30.71 11.72
N GLN A 219 -1.35 -30.54 12.25
CA GLN A 219 -2.43 -31.52 12.15
C GLN A 219 -3.60 -30.89 11.40
N PHE A 220 -4.01 -31.51 10.30
CA PHE A 220 -5.13 -31.03 9.49
C PHE A 220 -6.45 -31.62 9.98
N TRP A 221 -7.47 -30.77 10.12
CA TRP A 221 -8.80 -31.18 10.61
C TRP A 221 -9.95 -30.76 9.68
N LYS A 222 -9.69 -30.00 8.61
CA LYS A 222 -10.76 -29.51 7.71
C LYS A 222 -10.32 -29.57 6.25
N ASN A 223 -11.16 -30.20 5.40
CA ASN A 223 -11.02 -30.27 3.93
C ASN A 223 -9.69 -30.87 3.43
N CYS A 224 -9.09 -31.79 4.16
CA CYS A 224 -7.80 -32.35 3.84
C CYS A 224 -7.85 -33.74 3.20
N ASP A 225 -9.03 -34.34 3.05
CA ASP A 225 -9.23 -35.73 2.64
C ASP A 225 -8.59 -36.07 1.29
N GLY A 226 -7.43 -36.71 1.32
CA GLY A 226 -6.75 -37.26 0.15
C GLY A 226 -6.22 -36.26 -0.87
N ASN A 227 -6.37 -34.95 -0.60
CA ASN A 227 -5.95 -33.88 -1.50
C ASN A 227 -4.70 -33.14 -1.02
N LEU A 228 -4.38 -33.25 0.27
CA LEU A 228 -3.20 -32.68 0.87
C LEU A 228 -2.22 -33.79 1.23
N LEU A 229 -1.01 -33.69 0.73
CA LEU A 229 0.09 -34.59 1.05
C LEU A 229 1.18 -33.73 1.67
N ALA A 230 1.50 -33.99 2.91
CA ALA A 230 2.71 -33.42 3.51
C ALA A 230 3.92 -34.21 3.05
N GLY A 231 5.03 -33.52 2.96
CA GLY A 231 6.35 -33.93 2.54
C GLY A 231 6.74 -35.43 2.62
N LYS A 232 7.83 -35.80 3.15
CA LYS A 232 8.32 -37.19 3.18
C LYS A 232 7.59 -38.00 4.26
N ASP A 233 7.33 -39.28 4.02
CA ASP A 233 6.72 -40.23 4.97
C ASP A 233 7.40 -40.25 6.36
N GLU A 234 8.67 -39.92 6.42
CA GLU A 234 9.49 -39.86 7.65
C GLU A 234 9.13 -38.66 8.55
N SER A 235 8.41 -37.70 8.03
CA SER A 235 7.98 -36.50 8.79
C SER A 235 6.64 -36.68 9.53
N ILE A 236 5.95 -37.81 9.33
CA ILE A 236 4.63 -38.06 9.90
C ILE A 236 4.76 -38.76 11.26
N ALA A 237 4.07 -38.23 12.27
CA ALA A 237 3.88 -38.86 13.56
C ALA A 237 2.41 -39.22 13.77
N GLU A 238 2.11 -40.41 14.26
CA GLU A 238 0.76 -40.85 14.59
C GLU A 238 0.56 -40.81 16.11
N ILE A 239 -0.36 -39.96 16.57
CA ILE A 239 -0.69 -39.82 17.99
C ILE A 239 -2.21 -39.86 18.13
N ASP A 240 -2.73 -40.75 18.97
CA ASP A 240 -4.15 -40.93 19.23
C ASP A 240 -5.04 -41.06 17.97
N GLY A 241 -4.49 -41.69 16.92
CA GLY A 241 -5.19 -41.90 15.66
C GLY A 241 -5.25 -40.69 14.71
N SER A 242 -4.48 -39.66 15.01
CA SER A 242 -4.31 -38.48 14.17
C SER A 242 -2.88 -38.38 13.64
N SER A 243 -2.75 -37.94 12.38
CA SER A 243 -1.44 -37.76 11.73
C SER A 243 -0.94 -36.34 11.95
N TYR A 244 0.27 -36.23 12.44
CA TYR A 244 0.98 -34.96 12.70
C TYR A 244 2.15 -34.84 11.74
N TYR A 245 2.19 -33.78 10.97
CA TYR A 245 3.23 -33.51 9.99
C TYR A 245 4.31 -32.65 10.63
N CYS A 246 5.43 -33.27 10.99
CA CYS A 246 6.54 -32.64 11.70
C CYS A 246 7.29 -31.66 10.81
N MET A 247 7.53 -30.45 11.29
CA MET A 247 8.35 -29.46 10.61
C MET A 247 9.84 -29.81 10.76
N GLU A 248 10.59 -29.61 9.67
CA GLU A 248 12.04 -29.79 9.67
C GLU A 248 12.76 -28.52 10.10
N LYS A 249 13.76 -28.64 10.95
CA LYS A 249 14.60 -27.50 11.34
C LYS A 249 15.48 -27.07 10.16
N ILE A 250 15.50 -25.77 9.87
CA ILE A 250 16.34 -25.22 8.80
C ILE A 250 17.79 -25.17 9.28
N ALA A 251 18.68 -25.83 8.56
CA ALA A 251 20.09 -25.88 8.91
C ALA A 251 20.74 -24.49 8.87
N GLY A 252 21.42 -24.10 9.95
CA GLY A 252 22.11 -22.82 10.07
C GLY A 252 21.20 -21.63 10.42
N LYS A 253 19.87 -21.84 10.59
CA LYS A 253 18.91 -20.81 10.98
C LYS A 253 18.34 -21.12 12.37
N ASN A 254 18.68 -20.28 13.34
CA ASN A 254 18.31 -20.56 14.73
C ASN A 254 16.82 -20.37 14.96
N GLY A 255 16.17 -21.45 15.44
CA GLY A 255 14.74 -21.47 15.75
C GLY A 255 13.81 -21.52 14.53
N TRP A 256 14.32 -21.60 13.31
CA TRP A 256 13.49 -21.72 12.11
C TRP A 256 13.26 -23.16 11.67
N TYR A 257 12.01 -23.44 11.35
CA TYR A 257 11.52 -24.72 10.85
C TYR A 257 10.74 -24.49 9.56
N GLN A 258 10.67 -25.53 8.72
CA GLN A 258 9.92 -25.52 7.47
C GLN A 258 9.11 -26.79 7.29
N ILE A 259 8.04 -26.70 6.50
CA ILE A 259 7.28 -27.83 6.02
C ILE A 259 6.83 -27.61 4.59
N GLU A 260 7.04 -28.58 3.71
CA GLU A 260 6.53 -28.56 2.35
C GLU A 260 5.19 -29.30 2.29
N LEU A 261 4.14 -28.64 1.84
CA LEU A 261 2.82 -29.22 1.63
C LEU A 261 2.57 -29.42 0.15
N LYS A 262 2.17 -30.64 -0.24
CA LYS A 262 1.70 -30.98 -1.59
C LYS A 262 0.20 -31.15 -1.59
N TYR A 263 -0.50 -30.62 -2.59
CA TYR A 263 -1.93 -30.77 -2.76
C TYR A 263 -2.33 -30.87 -4.23
N LYS A 264 -3.42 -31.59 -4.51
CA LYS A 264 -3.93 -31.75 -5.88
C LYS A 264 -4.54 -30.46 -6.38
N LYS A 265 -4.14 -30.00 -7.57
CA LYS A 265 -4.64 -28.76 -8.21
C LYS A 265 -6.16 -28.73 -8.31
N ASP A 266 -6.80 -29.85 -8.59
CA ASP A 266 -8.25 -29.93 -8.83
C ASP A 266 -9.09 -30.21 -7.57
N GLY A 267 -8.45 -30.54 -6.45
CA GLY A 267 -9.14 -31.01 -5.24
C GLY A 267 -9.46 -29.94 -4.22
N ILE A 268 -8.62 -28.89 -4.09
CA ILE A 268 -8.71 -27.91 -3.03
C ILE A 268 -8.91 -26.48 -3.55
N ASN A 269 -9.15 -26.31 -4.83
CA ASN A 269 -9.33 -25.00 -5.44
C ASN A 269 -10.45 -24.21 -4.74
N ASN A 270 -10.11 -23.09 -4.11
CA ASN A 270 -11.03 -22.24 -3.36
C ASN A 270 -11.73 -22.92 -2.17
N LYS A 271 -11.16 -23.98 -1.60
CA LYS A 271 -11.67 -24.59 -0.38
C LYS A 271 -10.91 -24.08 0.85
N GLU A 272 -11.66 -23.90 1.90
CA GLU A 272 -11.12 -23.60 3.21
C GLU A 272 -10.46 -24.86 3.80
N VAL A 273 -9.25 -24.71 4.31
CA VAL A 273 -8.46 -25.77 4.95
C VAL A 273 -8.16 -25.36 6.38
N GLY A 274 -8.49 -26.20 7.34
CA GLY A 274 -8.18 -25.96 8.75
C GLY A 274 -7.06 -26.85 9.22
N PHE A 275 -6.14 -26.31 10.03
CA PHE A 275 -5.07 -27.06 10.65
C PHE A 275 -4.71 -26.52 12.02
N ASP A 276 -4.23 -27.39 12.90
CA ASP A 276 -3.65 -27.05 14.17
C ASP A 276 -2.12 -27.10 14.09
N LEU A 277 -1.47 -26.19 14.77
CA LEU A 277 -0.06 -26.23 15.06
C LEU A 277 0.09 -26.80 16.46
N ASP A 278 0.84 -27.89 16.59
CA ASP A 278 1.12 -28.59 17.82
C ASP A 278 2.63 -28.69 18.05
N GLU A 279 3.03 -28.73 19.32
CA GLU A 279 4.36 -29.13 19.72
C GLU A 279 4.37 -30.63 20.07
N LEU A 280 5.18 -31.41 19.41
CA LEU A 280 5.37 -32.82 19.75
C LEU A 280 6.60 -33.00 20.65
N SER A 281 6.53 -34.00 21.54
CA SER A 281 7.73 -34.45 22.26
C SER A 281 8.81 -34.91 21.27
N SER A 282 10.08 -34.91 21.70
CA SER A 282 11.21 -35.40 20.91
C SER A 282 11.04 -36.85 20.43
N GLU A 283 10.31 -37.66 21.19
CA GLU A 283 9.98 -39.06 20.86
C GLU A 283 8.73 -39.19 19.99
N LYS A 284 8.06 -38.04 19.67
CA LYS A 284 6.83 -37.98 18.86
C LYS A 284 5.67 -38.82 19.42
N THR A 285 5.57 -38.90 20.74
CA THR A 285 4.57 -39.76 21.45
C THR A 285 3.50 -38.95 22.17
N THR A 286 3.76 -37.69 22.43
CA THR A 286 2.80 -36.73 23.06
C THR A 286 2.78 -35.42 22.33
N LYS A 287 1.69 -34.71 22.45
CA LYS A 287 1.49 -33.39 21.83
C LYS A 287 1.01 -32.37 22.83
N THR A 288 1.33 -31.11 22.55
CA THR A 288 0.76 -29.92 23.19
C THR A 288 0.22 -29.03 22.11
N TRP A 289 -1.06 -28.67 22.17
CA TRP A 289 -1.68 -27.75 21.22
C TRP A 289 -1.09 -26.35 21.40
N LEU A 290 -0.70 -25.72 20.28
CA LEU A 290 -0.20 -24.35 20.27
C LEU A 290 -1.26 -23.39 19.72
N LYS A 291 -1.76 -23.65 18.49
CA LYS A 291 -2.73 -22.76 17.83
C LYS A 291 -3.47 -23.44 16.68
N SER A 292 -4.67 -22.94 16.34
CA SER A 292 -5.45 -23.34 15.18
C SER A 292 -5.38 -22.30 14.07
N TYR A 293 -5.44 -22.76 12.82
CA TYR A 293 -5.46 -21.94 11.64
C TYR A 293 -6.53 -22.38 10.66
N ASP A 294 -7.21 -21.42 10.02
CA ASP A 294 -8.03 -21.63 8.83
C ASP A 294 -7.34 -20.96 7.63
N ALA A 295 -7.30 -21.65 6.51
CA ALA A 295 -6.66 -21.17 5.30
C ALA A 295 -7.48 -21.50 4.04
N TYR A 296 -7.36 -20.67 3.00
CA TYR A 296 -7.87 -20.96 1.67
C TYR A 296 -6.72 -21.32 0.73
N TYR A 297 -6.91 -22.43 0.00
CA TYR A 297 -6.01 -22.83 -1.07
C TYR A 297 -6.66 -22.55 -2.42
N GLY A 298 -5.95 -21.85 -3.28
CA GLY A 298 -6.34 -21.62 -4.67
C GLY A 298 -5.43 -22.33 -5.65
N THR A 299 -5.61 -22.12 -6.94
CA THR A 299 -4.77 -22.66 -8.02
C THR A 299 -3.29 -22.26 -7.91
N ASP A 300 -3.03 -21.16 -7.27
CA ASP A 300 -1.73 -20.50 -7.03
C ASP A 300 -1.18 -20.79 -5.61
N GLY A 301 -1.79 -21.69 -4.87
CA GLY A 301 -1.40 -22.03 -3.50
C GLY A 301 -2.29 -21.37 -2.46
N VAL A 302 -1.75 -21.11 -1.26
CA VAL A 302 -2.49 -20.48 -0.17
C VAL A 302 -2.76 -19.03 -0.54
N LYS A 303 -4.03 -18.70 -0.77
CA LYS A 303 -4.44 -17.32 -1.09
C LYS A 303 -4.68 -16.47 0.13
N LYS A 304 -5.22 -17.06 1.20
CA LYS A 304 -5.55 -16.33 2.42
C LYS A 304 -5.57 -17.30 3.59
N ALA A 305 -4.82 -17.02 4.62
CA ALA A 305 -5.03 -17.63 5.91
C ALA A 305 -5.92 -16.72 6.74
N TYR A 306 -6.94 -17.32 7.34
CA TYR A 306 -7.72 -16.67 8.38
C TYR A 306 -7.02 -16.87 9.70
N GLU A 307 -6.97 -15.83 10.47
CA GLU A 307 -6.27 -15.78 11.75
C GLU A 307 -4.79 -16.18 11.69
N ASN A 308 -3.96 -15.17 11.65
CA ASN A 308 -2.56 -15.23 12.10
C ASN A 308 -1.63 -16.23 11.40
N ILE A 309 -1.65 -16.33 10.08
CA ILE A 309 -0.43 -16.75 9.34
C ILE A 309 0.78 -15.98 9.89
N PHE A 310 0.55 -14.76 10.29
CA PHE A 310 1.54 -13.82 10.79
C PHE A 310 1.95 -14.04 12.27
N ASN A 311 1.30 -14.90 13.01
CA ASN A 311 1.77 -15.30 14.34
C ASN A 311 2.81 -16.44 14.24
N GLY A 312 3.79 -16.25 13.36
CA GLY A 312 4.97 -17.09 13.30
C GLY A 312 4.98 -18.16 12.22
N ILE A 313 3.94 -18.28 11.38
CA ILE A 313 3.97 -19.08 10.16
C ILE A 313 4.03 -18.16 8.94
N TYR A 314 4.98 -18.41 8.05
CA TYR A 314 5.25 -17.61 6.88
C TYR A 314 5.29 -18.50 5.64
N ASP A 315 4.89 -17.98 4.50
CA ASP A 315 4.96 -18.68 3.22
C ASP A 315 6.01 -18.09 2.25
N ASP A 316 6.74 -17.08 2.68
CA ASP A 316 7.85 -16.50 1.94
C ASP A 316 9.20 -16.91 2.57
N PRO A 317 10.07 -17.64 1.83
CA PRO A 317 11.39 -18.04 2.33
C PRO A 317 12.31 -16.84 2.59
N ALA A 318 12.02 -15.68 2.03
CA ALA A 318 12.81 -14.47 2.24
C ALA A 318 12.85 -14.06 3.71
N ILE A 319 11.83 -14.40 4.52
CA ILE A 319 11.79 -14.07 5.94
C ILE A 319 12.94 -14.68 6.76
N ILE A 320 13.58 -15.74 6.27
CA ILE A 320 14.72 -16.39 6.93
C ILE A 320 16.07 -15.91 6.44
N GLN A 321 16.09 -14.88 5.59
CA GLN A 321 17.32 -14.28 5.08
C GLN A 321 17.90 -13.28 6.07
N ASP A 322 19.17 -12.96 5.91
CA ASP A 322 19.91 -12.07 6.83
C ASP A 322 19.50 -10.59 6.71
N ASP A 323 18.71 -10.22 5.70
CA ASP A 323 18.21 -8.87 5.47
C ASP A 323 16.87 -8.56 6.19
N TYR A 324 16.34 -9.50 6.95
CA TYR A 324 15.19 -9.28 7.82
C TYR A 324 15.66 -8.83 9.20
N GLU A 325 15.18 -7.69 9.64
CA GLU A 325 15.33 -7.23 11.01
C GLU A 325 14.26 -7.89 11.89
N THR A 326 14.69 -8.46 13.01
CA THR A 326 13.76 -8.93 14.03
C THR A 326 13.54 -7.80 15.01
N VAL A 327 12.36 -7.24 15.00
CA VAL A 327 11.94 -6.22 15.96
C VAL A 327 11.51 -6.92 17.24
N VAL A 328 12.18 -6.65 18.33
CA VAL A 328 11.91 -7.30 19.62
C VAL A 328 10.65 -6.70 20.23
N SER A 329 9.66 -7.53 20.48
CA SER A 329 8.49 -7.11 21.23
C SER A 329 8.85 -6.84 22.69
N TYR A 330 8.51 -5.66 23.09
CA TYR A 330 8.61 -5.23 24.48
C TYR A 330 7.61 -5.94 25.42
N ALA A 331 6.46 -6.37 24.92
CA ALA A 331 5.47 -7.10 25.71
C ALA A 331 6.04 -8.28 26.52
N ALA A 332 7.24 -8.74 26.17
CA ALA A 332 7.94 -9.77 26.92
C ALA A 332 8.45 -9.31 28.31
N ALA A 333 8.70 -8.03 28.52
CA ALA A 333 9.30 -7.55 29.77
C ALA A 333 8.26 -7.19 30.84
N VAL A 334 7.07 -6.75 30.46
CA VAL A 334 5.98 -6.40 31.42
C VAL A 334 5.23 -7.65 31.91
N ALA A 335 5.27 -8.74 31.15
CA ALA A 335 4.55 -9.96 31.47
C ALA A 335 5.09 -10.75 32.67
N GLU A 336 6.25 -10.42 33.22
CA GLU A 336 6.78 -11.10 34.42
C GLU A 336 6.06 -10.64 35.73
N GLU A 337 5.38 -9.50 35.72
CA GLU A 337 4.69 -9.01 36.93
C GLU A 337 3.20 -9.38 37.02
N ASP A 338 2.51 -9.71 35.94
CA ASP A 338 1.07 -9.96 35.91
C ASP A 338 0.68 -11.21 35.13
N ASN A 339 0.91 -12.39 35.66
CA ASN A 339 0.28 -13.68 35.29
C ASN A 339 -0.23 -13.76 33.84
N ALA A 340 0.57 -13.50 32.89
CA ALA A 340 0.06 -13.42 31.57
C ALA A 340 0.63 -14.53 30.72
N GLN A 341 -0.25 -15.23 30.14
CA GLN A 341 -0.13 -15.68 28.75
C GLN A 341 0.00 -14.45 27.82
N VAL A 342 0.88 -13.54 28.09
CA VAL A 342 1.27 -12.51 27.14
C VAL A 342 2.36 -13.09 26.30
N VAL A 343 2.14 -13.05 25.06
CA VAL A 343 2.91 -13.44 23.92
C VAL A 343 4.40 -13.15 24.16
N LYS A 344 5.12 -14.17 24.58
CA LYS A 344 6.58 -14.11 24.80
C LYS A 344 7.37 -13.89 23.51
N ASP A 345 6.72 -13.88 22.35
CA ASP A 345 7.35 -13.91 21.05
C ASP A 345 6.67 -13.04 20.00
N ALA A 346 6.10 -11.88 20.36
CA ALA A 346 5.70 -10.91 19.38
C ALA A 346 6.90 -10.15 18.82
N ALA A 347 7.91 -10.85 18.32
CA ALA A 347 8.92 -10.27 17.47
C ALA A 347 8.29 -9.99 16.11
N VAL A 348 8.23 -8.73 15.73
CA VAL A 348 7.88 -8.32 14.38
C VAL A 348 9.09 -8.50 13.48
N ASN A 349 8.91 -9.12 12.32
CA ASN A 349 9.98 -9.32 11.34
C ASN A 349 9.61 -8.62 10.04
N VAL A 350 10.41 -7.67 9.63
CA VAL A 350 10.22 -6.94 8.37
C VAL A 350 11.47 -7.02 7.50
N LYS A 351 11.25 -7.05 6.20
CA LYS A 351 12.35 -7.01 5.25
C LYS A 351 12.95 -5.61 5.24
N LYS A 352 14.28 -5.54 5.38
CA LYS A 352 15.00 -4.27 5.31
C LYS A 352 14.74 -3.55 3.99
N VAL A 353 14.42 -2.27 4.04
CA VAL A 353 14.31 -1.43 2.84
C VAL A 353 15.72 -1.18 2.29
N GLN A 354 15.92 -1.59 1.04
CA GLN A 354 17.23 -1.47 0.40
C GLN A 354 17.41 -0.08 -0.23
N ASN A 355 18.64 0.44 -0.18
CA ASN A 355 19.01 1.73 -0.77
C ASN A 355 18.14 2.90 -0.28
N LEU A 356 17.73 2.85 0.97
CA LEU A 356 17.07 3.99 1.61
C LEU A 356 18.08 5.13 1.74
N ASP A 357 17.72 6.32 1.26
CA ASP A 357 18.57 7.49 1.34
C ASP A 357 18.75 7.93 2.81
N ASP A 358 19.93 8.41 3.19
CA ASP A 358 20.22 8.83 4.57
C ASP A 358 19.34 10.00 5.04
N ASP A 359 18.79 10.79 4.11
CA ASP A 359 17.91 11.92 4.34
C ASP A 359 16.42 11.59 4.09
N PHE A 360 16.08 10.30 3.90
CA PHE A 360 14.68 9.88 3.78
C PHE A 360 13.90 10.25 5.04
N ILE A 361 12.74 10.88 4.85
CA ILE A 361 11.89 11.33 5.96
C ILE A 361 11.16 10.14 6.57
N MET A 362 11.58 9.80 7.79
CA MET A 362 10.83 8.92 8.69
C MET A 362 10.07 9.83 9.65
N GLY A 363 8.85 10.18 9.29
CA GLY A 363 8.06 11.20 9.98
C GLY A 363 6.93 10.64 10.82
N MET A 364 6.54 11.38 11.87
CA MET A 364 5.36 11.13 12.68
C MET A 364 4.57 12.40 12.91
N ASP A 365 3.24 12.32 12.79
CA ASP A 365 2.32 13.35 13.27
C ASP A 365 1.89 12.99 14.70
N ILE A 366 2.35 13.75 15.66
CA ILE A 366 2.01 13.55 17.09
C ILE A 366 1.22 14.73 17.67
N SER A 367 0.42 15.35 16.82
CA SER A 367 -0.29 16.60 17.16
C SER A 367 -1.17 16.51 18.39
N SER A 368 -1.74 15.34 18.72
CA SER A 368 -2.59 15.14 19.90
C SER A 368 -1.81 15.03 21.21
N MET A 369 -0.48 14.81 21.16
CA MET A 369 0.33 14.37 22.30
C MET A 369 0.30 15.32 23.51
N ILE A 370 0.30 16.63 23.31
CA ILE A 370 0.23 17.58 24.44
C ILE A 370 -1.09 17.41 25.21
N SER A 371 -2.19 17.28 24.49
CA SER A 371 -3.52 17.08 25.10
C SER A 371 -3.67 15.70 25.75
N GLU A 372 -3.04 14.68 25.18
CA GLU A 372 -2.95 13.34 25.76
C GLU A 372 -2.23 13.36 27.10
N LEU A 373 -1.03 13.95 27.18
CA LEU A 373 -0.28 14.13 28.42
C LEU A 373 -1.07 14.92 29.48
N GLN A 374 -1.78 15.98 29.07
CA GLN A 374 -2.65 16.76 29.96
C GLN A 374 -3.83 15.95 30.48
N SER A 375 -4.32 14.97 29.71
CA SER A 375 -5.40 14.06 30.08
C SER A 375 -4.92 12.92 31.00
N GLY A 376 -3.61 12.81 31.22
CA GLY A 376 -3.01 11.79 32.08
C GLY A 376 -2.57 10.52 31.36
N VAL A 377 -2.51 10.54 30.02
CA VAL A 377 -1.89 9.46 29.25
C VAL A 377 -0.38 9.41 29.57
N VAL A 378 0.15 8.21 29.75
CA VAL A 378 1.56 7.96 30.04
C VAL A 378 2.11 7.02 28.98
N CYS A 379 2.96 7.54 28.11
CA CYS A 379 3.74 6.70 27.19
C CYS A 379 4.92 6.05 27.92
N ARG A 380 5.33 4.87 27.43
CA ARG A 380 6.46 4.10 27.98
C ARG A 380 7.36 3.60 26.87
N ASP A 381 8.65 3.59 27.15
CA ASP A 381 9.63 2.95 26.28
C ASP A 381 9.57 1.41 26.38
N TYR A 382 10.45 0.72 25.64
CA TYR A 382 10.52 -0.74 25.63
C TYR A 382 10.98 -1.38 26.96
N ASP A 383 11.57 -0.60 27.87
CA ASP A 383 11.99 -1.03 29.20
C ASP A 383 10.95 -0.70 30.28
N GLY A 384 9.78 -0.11 29.89
CA GLY A 384 8.69 0.29 30.79
C GLY A 384 8.91 1.61 31.49
N ASN A 385 9.96 2.36 31.14
CA ASN A 385 10.19 3.67 31.72
C ASN A 385 9.17 4.68 31.21
N GLU A 386 8.58 5.45 32.10
CA GLU A 386 7.59 6.46 31.75
C GLU A 386 8.21 7.65 31.00
N LEU A 387 7.66 7.96 29.83
CA LEU A 387 7.95 9.15 29.04
C LEU A 387 6.97 10.25 29.47
N LYS A 388 7.40 11.12 30.38
CA LYS A 388 6.49 12.04 31.12
C LYS A 388 6.27 13.36 30.44
N THR A 389 7.14 13.71 29.51
CA THR A 389 7.13 15.01 28.86
C THR A 389 7.19 14.86 27.35
N LEU A 390 6.77 15.87 26.61
CA LEU A 390 6.93 15.91 25.16
C LEU A 390 8.41 15.74 24.74
N ASP A 391 9.36 16.30 25.51
CA ASP A 391 10.79 16.12 25.28
C ASP A 391 11.24 14.64 25.41
N ASP A 392 10.69 13.92 26.39
CA ASP A 392 11.00 12.49 26.58
C ASP A 392 10.50 11.67 25.38
N ILE A 393 9.27 11.95 24.92
CA ILE A 393 8.67 11.28 23.78
C ILE A 393 9.45 11.59 22.50
N CYS A 394 9.75 12.86 22.24
CA CYS A 394 10.54 13.26 21.07
C CYS A 394 11.94 12.61 21.05
N ARG A 395 12.61 12.48 22.20
CA ARG A 395 13.88 11.76 22.29
C ARG A 395 13.73 10.28 22.00
N PHE A 396 12.73 9.65 22.62
CA PHE A 396 12.49 8.22 22.43
C PHE A 396 12.19 7.89 20.96
N ILE A 397 11.26 8.58 20.30
CA ILE A 397 10.94 8.31 18.89
C ILE A 397 12.15 8.65 17.97
N LYS A 398 12.99 9.64 18.33
CA LYS A 398 14.25 9.90 17.62
C LYS A 398 15.20 8.72 17.69
N GLU A 399 15.29 8.06 18.83
CA GLU A 399 16.11 6.86 19.04
C GLU A 399 15.59 5.67 18.23
N GLN A 400 14.29 5.67 17.88
CA GLN A 400 13.68 4.67 16.99
C GLN A 400 13.85 5.02 15.49
N GLY A 401 14.63 6.03 15.14
CA GLY A 401 14.92 6.38 13.74
C GLY A 401 14.03 7.47 13.16
N ILE A 402 13.05 7.97 13.90
CA ILE A 402 12.23 9.10 13.45
C ILE A 402 13.09 10.36 13.35
N ASN A 403 12.99 11.09 12.25
CA ASN A 403 13.79 12.28 12.01
C ASN A 403 12.96 13.56 11.83
N HIS A 404 11.64 13.44 11.60
CA HIS A 404 10.72 14.56 11.42
C HIS A 404 9.45 14.37 12.24
N ILE A 405 8.89 15.50 12.72
CA ILE A 405 7.57 15.58 13.35
C ILE A 405 6.68 16.47 12.50
N ARG A 406 5.47 16.01 12.16
CA ARG A 406 4.40 16.82 11.58
C ARG A 406 3.49 17.29 12.69
N VAL A 407 3.07 18.55 12.64
CA VAL A 407 2.14 19.14 13.61
C VAL A 407 1.11 19.99 12.87
N ARG A 408 -0.17 19.62 13.03
CA ARG A 408 -1.28 20.43 12.53
C ARG A 408 -1.46 21.71 13.36
N VAL A 409 -1.85 22.78 12.70
CA VAL A 409 -2.09 24.10 13.33
C VAL A 409 -3.41 24.68 12.84
N TRP A 410 -4.30 25.00 13.79
CA TRP A 410 -5.54 25.71 13.57
C TRP A 410 -5.42 27.19 13.93
N ASN A 411 -6.23 28.03 13.29
CA ASN A 411 -6.17 29.49 13.51
C ASN A 411 -6.60 29.88 14.91
N ASN A 412 -7.76 29.40 15.35
CA ASN A 412 -8.28 29.66 16.70
C ASN A 412 -9.24 28.54 17.13
N PRO A 413 -8.74 27.41 17.65
CA PRO A 413 -9.55 26.24 18.00
C PRO A 413 -10.28 26.39 19.36
N TYR A 414 -10.83 27.55 19.64
CA TYR A 414 -11.50 27.84 20.91
C TYR A 414 -12.81 28.61 20.71
N ASP A 415 -13.79 28.39 21.60
CA ASP A 415 -14.98 29.23 21.69
C ASP A 415 -14.67 30.62 22.33
N ALA A 416 -15.68 31.47 22.45
CA ALA A 416 -15.53 32.81 23.04
C ALA A 416 -15.17 32.79 24.54
N ASN A 417 -15.35 31.66 25.21
CA ASN A 417 -15.02 31.48 26.63
C ASN A 417 -13.64 30.82 26.84
N GLY A 418 -12.97 30.45 25.75
CA GLY A 418 -11.69 29.77 25.79
C GLY A 418 -11.78 28.24 25.92
N ASN A 419 -12.96 27.66 25.70
CA ASN A 419 -13.11 26.21 25.68
C ASN A 419 -12.61 25.67 24.32
N GLY A 420 -11.78 24.63 24.37
CA GLY A 420 -11.16 24.04 23.17
C GLY A 420 -12.11 23.18 22.36
N TYR A 421 -11.89 23.11 21.04
CA TYR A 421 -12.71 22.34 20.12
C TYR A 421 -12.35 20.85 20.04
N GLY A 422 -11.25 20.42 20.65
CA GLY A 422 -10.77 19.03 20.62
C GLY A 422 -9.65 18.84 19.60
N GLY A 423 -9.35 17.58 19.31
CA GLY A 423 -8.29 17.19 18.34
C GLY A 423 -6.90 17.74 18.69
N GLY A 424 -6.59 17.87 19.96
CA GLY A 424 -5.36 18.49 20.43
C GLY A 424 -5.47 19.99 20.78
N ASN A 425 -6.51 20.69 20.35
CA ASN A 425 -6.62 22.16 20.46
C ASN A 425 -5.36 22.88 19.94
N ASN A 426 -4.86 22.44 18.79
CA ASN A 426 -3.55 22.84 18.28
C ASN A 426 -3.59 24.24 17.67
N ASP A 427 -3.14 25.20 18.42
CA ASP A 427 -2.87 26.56 17.98
C ASP A 427 -1.36 26.83 17.78
N VAL A 428 -1.02 28.04 17.43
CA VAL A 428 0.36 28.48 17.23
C VAL A 428 1.21 28.32 18.51
N ALA A 429 0.61 28.48 19.69
CA ALA A 429 1.34 28.35 20.95
C ALA A 429 1.74 26.91 21.21
N LYS A 430 0.83 25.94 20.99
CA LYS A 430 1.15 24.51 21.10
C LYS A 430 2.16 24.05 20.03
N ALA A 431 2.01 24.55 18.79
CA ALA A 431 3.00 24.26 17.74
C ALA A 431 4.41 24.75 18.12
N LYS A 432 4.51 25.85 18.86
CA LYS A 432 5.79 26.31 19.43
C LYS A 432 6.35 25.34 20.46
N GLU A 433 5.51 24.77 21.34
CA GLU A 433 5.95 23.75 22.32
C GLU A 433 6.52 22.52 21.59
N PHE A 434 5.86 22.06 20.50
CA PHE A 434 6.40 20.99 19.65
C PHE A 434 7.74 21.38 19.01
N ALA A 435 7.87 22.59 18.49
CA ALA A 435 9.12 23.05 17.88
C ALA A 435 10.27 23.09 18.90
N ASP A 436 10.00 23.53 20.14
CA ASP A 436 10.98 23.54 21.20
C ASP A 436 11.43 22.12 21.59
N ALA A 437 10.50 21.16 21.68
CA ALA A 437 10.79 19.75 21.94
C ALA A 437 11.57 19.10 20.77
N CYS A 438 11.16 19.35 19.53
CA CYS A 438 11.89 18.89 18.34
C CYS A 438 13.34 19.40 18.35
N ARG A 439 13.54 20.67 18.67
CA ARG A 439 14.90 21.26 18.78
C ARG A 439 15.73 20.56 19.84
N SER A 440 15.14 20.30 21.00
CA SER A 440 15.79 19.59 22.10
C SER A 440 16.20 18.17 21.70
N ALA A 441 15.37 17.47 20.94
CA ALA A 441 15.62 16.11 20.49
C ALA A 441 16.47 16.02 19.20
N GLY A 442 16.71 17.13 18.50
CA GLY A 442 17.38 17.14 17.20
C GLY A 442 16.51 16.59 16.05
N LEU A 443 15.19 16.79 16.14
CA LEU A 443 14.21 16.49 15.11
C LEU A 443 13.96 17.71 14.24
N LYS A 444 13.51 17.50 12.99
CA LYS A 444 12.95 18.53 12.13
C LYS A 444 11.42 18.56 12.23
N MET A 445 10.81 19.62 11.74
CA MET A 445 9.37 19.80 11.86
C MET A 445 8.74 20.26 10.56
N LEU A 446 7.67 19.58 10.16
CA LEU A 446 6.70 20.02 9.18
C LEU A 446 5.51 20.65 9.91
N VAL A 447 5.26 21.94 9.66
CA VAL A 447 4.09 22.63 10.18
C VAL A 447 2.95 22.51 9.19
N ASP A 448 1.84 21.89 9.60
CA ASP A 448 0.63 21.73 8.78
C ASP A 448 -0.44 22.78 9.13
N PHE A 449 -0.54 23.84 8.35
CA PHE A 449 -1.58 24.83 8.49
C PHE A 449 -2.88 24.38 7.85
N HIS A 450 -3.86 23.94 8.63
CA HIS A 450 -5.21 23.65 8.13
C HIS A 450 -5.94 24.89 7.61
N CYS A 451 -5.53 26.09 8.03
CA CYS A 451 -6.17 27.35 7.67
C CYS A 451 -7.68 27.35 7.97
N SER A 452 -8.03 26.82 9.10
CA SER A 452 -9.36 26.57 9.65
C SER A 452 -9.28 26.66 11.18
N ASP A 453 -10.39 26.63 11.88
CA ASP A 453 -10.41 26.62 13.36
C ASP A 453 -10.59 25.19 13.94
N LEU A 454 -10.81 24.20 13.08
CA LEU A 454 -10.90 22.79 13.42
C LEU A 454 -10.54 21.94 12.18
N TRP A 455 -10.82 20.64 12.20
CA TRP A 455 -10.51 19.69 11.13
C TRP A 455 -10.90 20.18 9.73
N THR A 456 -9.95 20.04 8.79
CA THR A 456 -10.21 20.08 7.36
C THR A 456 -9.96 18.71 6.76
N ASP A 457 -10.79 18.33 5.81
CA ASP A 457 -10.73 17.12 5.02
C ASP A 457 -11.24 17.40 3.58
N PRO A 458 -11.20 16.45 2.64
CA PRO A 458 -11.59 16.69 1.24
C PRO A 458 -13.02 17.22 1.05
N SER A 459 -13.91 16.92 2.00
CA SER A 459 -15.32 17.36 1.97
C SER A 459 -15.57 18.63 2.78
N LYS A 460 -14.59 19.06 3.58
CA LYS A 460 -14.76 20.11 4.57
C LYS A 460 -13.53 21.03 4.63
N GLN A 461 -13.62 22.17 3.96
CA GLN A 461 -12.56 23.16 3.84
C GLN A 461 -13.07 24.56 4.28
N GLN A 462 -13.54 24.60 5.52
CA GLN A 462 -14.17 25.77 6.09
C GLN A 462 -13.14 26.87 6.41
N GLU A 463 -13.48 28.12 6.10
CA GLU A 463 -12.66 29.28 6.46
C GLU A 463 -12.64 29.53 7.98
N PRO A 464 -11.55 30.05 8.56
CA PRO A 464 -11.52 30.48 9.95
C PRO A 464 -12.65 31.45 10.30
N LYS A 465 -13.19 31.39 11.54
CA LYS A 465 -14.22 32.30 12.05
C LYS A 465 -13.86 33.79 11.80
N ALA A 466 -12.59 34.10 12.03
CA ALA A 466 -12.07 35.45 11.88
C ALA A 466 -12.08 35.96 10.42
N TRP A 467 -12.12 35.06 9.44
CA TRP A 467 -12.10 35.44 8.02
C TRP A 467 -13.46 35.27 7.34
N LYS A 468 -14.49 34.99 8.11
CA LYS A 468 -15.83 34.78 7.58
C LYS A 468 -16.32 36.04 6.84
N GLY A 469 -16.68 35.86 5.58
CA GLY A 469 -17.14 36.94 4.71
C GLY A 469 -16.03 37.79 4.07
N TYR A 470 -14.77 37.40 4.20
CA TYR A 470 -13.67 38.03 3.47
C TYR A 470 -13.79 37.76 1.97
N THR A 471 -13.44 38.79 1.18
CA THR A 471 -13.20 38.60 -0.26
C THR A 471 -11.94 37.78 -0.48
N LEU A 472 -11.77 37.22 -1.68
CA LEU A 472 -10.57 36.47 -2.04
C LEU A 472 -9.27 37.24 -1.77
N GLU A 473 -9.24 38.54 -2.08
CA GLU A 473 -8.06 39.41 -1.83
C GLU A 473 -7.80 39.56 -0.34
N GLN A 474 -8.84 39.71 0.47
CA GLN A 474 -8.70 39.82 1.93
C GLN A 474 -8.24 38.48 2.53
N LYS A 475 -8.75 37.33 2.04
CA LYS A 475 -8.26 35.98 2.44
C LYS A 475 -6.79 35.80 2.10
N LYS A 476 -6.37 36.23 0.92
CA LYS A 476 -4.98 36.19 0.45
C LYS A 476 -4.04 36.98 1.37
N GLU A 477 -4.39 38.20 1.72
CA GLU A 477 -3.61 39.06 2.64
C GLU A 477 -3.55 38.44 4.05
N ALA A 478 -4.70 37.98 4.56
CA ALA A 478 -4.80 37.38 5.88
C ALA A 478 -4.00 36.10 5.98
N LEU A 479 -4.05 35.23 4.96
CA LEU A 479 -3.29 33.98 4.92
C LEU A 479 -1.78 34.22 4.92
N ASN A 480 -1.31 35.12 4.07
CA ASN A 480 0.12 35.44 4.00
C ASN A 480 0.62 35.96 5.35
N THR A 481 -0.11 36.91 5.97
CA THR A 481 0.22 37.47 7.29
C THR A 481 0.21 36.39 8.36
N TYR A 482 -0.87 35.59 8.41
CA TYR A 482 -1.03 34.53 9.40
C TYR A 482 0.10 33.51 9.36
N ILE A 483 0.45 32.99 8.18
CA ILE A 483 1.56 32.03 8.04
C ILE A 483 2.89 32.66 8.47
N THR A 484 3.17 33.87 8.00
CA THR A 484 4.44 34.56 8.33
C THR A 484 4.59 34.82 9.82
N GLU A 485 3.55 35.33 10.48
CA GLU A 485 3.59 35.65 11.91
C GLU A 485 3.60 34.39 12.77
N SER A 486 2.83 33.36 12.38
CA SER A 486 2.80 32.08 13.06
C SER A 486 4.16 31.38 13.03
N LEU A 487 4.80 31.30 11.87
CA LEU A 487 6.12 30.68 11.76
C LEU A 487 7.20 31.44 12.55
N ASN A 488 7.17 32.79 12.55
CA ASN A 488 8.07 33.56 13.40
C ASN A 488 7.84 33.35 14.90
N THR A 489 6.62 32.93 15.29
CA THR A 489 6.30 32.57 16.68
C THR A 489 6.70 31.13 17.00
N ILE A 490 6.42 30.18 16.10
CA ILE A 490 6.70 28.76 16.26
C ILE A 490 8.22 28.51 16.33
N ASP A 491 8.93 29.00 15.34
CA ASP A 491 10.38 28.80 15.23
C ASP A 491 11.12 30.11 14.88
N PRO A 492 11.29 31.00 15.87
CA PRO A 492 11.99 32.27 15.68
C PRO A 492 13.47 32.08 15.31
N SER A 493 14.07 30.96 15.66
CA SER A 493 15.47 30.63 15.38
C SER A 493 15.68 30.14 13.94
N LYS A 494 14.61 29.69 13.27
CA LYS A 494 14.61 29.16 11.89
C LYS A 494 15.51 27.95 11.70
N ASP A 495 15.56 27.07 12.69
CA ASP A 495 16.47 25.93 12.72
C ASP A 495 15.75 24.56 12.85
N VAL A 496 14.45 24.55 13.12
CA VAL A 496 13.63 23.34 13.30
C VAL A 496 12.65 23.14 12.15
N VAL A 497 11.88 24.19 11.80
CA VAL A 497 10.91 24.11 10.72
C VAL A 497 11.61 24.17 9.37
N ASP A 498 11.60 23.07 8.64
CA ASP A 498 12.17 22.95 7.29
C ASP A 498 11.13 22.73 6.20
N MET A 499 9.89 22.37 6.58
CA MET A 499 8.76 22.24 5.67
C MET A 499 7.49 22.87 6.26
N VAL A 500 6.66 23.44 5.38
CA VAL A 500 5.36 24.00 5.74
C VAL A 500 4.32 23.54 4.75
N GLN A 501 3.30 22.87 5.26
CA GLN A 501 2.12 22.44 4.51
C GLN A 501 1.08 23.57 4.53
N VAL A 502 0.70 24.04 3.33
CA VAL A 502 -0.28 25.11 3.12
C VAL A 502 -1.62 24.48 2.78
N GLY A 503 -2.43 24.25 3.80
CA GLY A 503 -3.70 23.53 3.72
C GLY A 503 -3.57 22.03 3.89
N ASN A 504 -4.58 21.39 4.48
CA ASN A 504 -4.70 19.97 4.68
C ASN A 504 -5.75 19.36 3.77
N GLU A 505 -5.38 18.31 3.00
CA GLU A 505 -6.25 17.55 2.09
C GLU A 505 -7.14 18.42 1.18
N THR A 506 -6.52 19.38 0.53
CA THR A 506 -7.20 20.47 -0.18
C THR A 506 -7.82 20.08 -1.53
N THR A 507 -8.06 18.80 -1.79
CA THR A 507 -8.58 18.30 -3.08
C THR A 507 -9.90 18.93 -3.46
N GLY A 508 -10.83 19.08 -2.51
CA GLY A 508 -12.18 19.60 -2.73
C GLY A 508 -12.36 21.11 -2.50
N GLY A 509 -11.37 21.77 -1.89
CA GLY A 509 -11.47 23.20 -1.54
C GLY A 509 -10.28 23.69 -0.73
N PHE A 510 -10.26 25.00 -0.44
CA PHE A 510 -9.29 25.62 0.47
C PHE A 510 -9.83 26.96 0.99
N ILE A 511 -9.91 27.11 2.32
CA ILE A 511 -10.43 28.32 3.00
C ILE A 511 -11.79 28.76 2.44
N GLY A 512 -12.72 27.80 2.29
CA GLY A 512 -14.06 28.05 1.75
C GLY A 512 -14.14 28.28 0.23
N GLU A 513 -13.02 28.34 -0.48
CA GLU A 513 -12.98 28.43 -1.94
C GLU A 513 -12.98 27.02 -2.56
N THR A 514 -13.82 26.80 -3.60
CA THR A 514 -13.88 25.55 -4.37
C THR A 514 -13.49 25.74 -5.83
N ASN A 515 -13.30 26.98 -6.26
CA ASN A 515 -12.79 27.28 -7.59
C ASN A 515 -11.27 27.11 -7.62
N VAL A 516 -10.77 26.23 -8.48
CA VAL A 516 -9.33 25.88 -8.59
C VAL A 516 -8.44 27.11 -8.71
N ARG A 517 -8.83 28.11 -9.54
CA ARG A 517 -8.04 29.34 -9.70
C ARG A 517 -7.96 30.15 -8.40
N ASN A 518 -9.07 30.25 -7.66
CA ASN A 518 -9.10 30.94 -6.37
C ASN A 518 -8.23 30.20 -5.35
N MET A 519 -8.32 28.90 -5.31
CA MET A 519 -7.48 28.06 -4.45
C MET A 519 -5.99 28.26 -4.77
N CYS A 520 -5.61 28.28 -6.05
CA CYS A 520 -4.23 28.52 -6.47
C CYS A 520 -3.73 29.94 -6.09
N VAL A 521 -4.61 30.94 -6.10
CA VAL A 521 -4.29 32.29 -5.58
C VAL A 521 -3.96 32.23 -4.10
N LEU A 522 -4.74 31.46 -3.32
CA LEU A 522 -4.49 31.27 -1.88
C LEU A 522 -3.23 30.44 -1.63
N PHE A 523 -3.00 29.35 -2.36
CA PHE A 523 -1.75 28.58 -2.25
C PHE A 523 -0.52 29.46 -2.52
N SER A 524 -0.58 30.32 -3.54
CA SER A 524 0.51 31.25 -3.84
C SER A 524 0.72 32.27 -2.73
N ALA A 525 -0.35 32.70 -2.06
CA ALA A 525 -0.27 33.63 -0.92
C ALA A 525 0.36 32.93 0.31
N GLY A 526 -0.05 31.70 0.58
CA GLY A 526 0.55 30.90 1.65
C GLY A 526 2.03 30.62 1.40
N ALA A 527 2.36 30.19 0.18
CA ALA A 527 3.75 29.97 -0.24
C ALA A 527 4.63 31.24 -0.05
N ALA A 528 4.10 32.40 -0.45
CA ALA A 528 4.78 33.67 -0.25
C ALA A 528 5.00 34.00 1.25
N GLY A 529 4.03 33.64 2.11
CA GLY A 529 4.17 33.76 3.57
C GLY A 529 5.30 32.92 4.12
N VAL A 530 5.38 31.64 3.69
CA VAL A 530 6.47 30.72 4.06
C VAL A 530 7.82 31.28 3.61
N LYS A 531 7.95 31.70 2.35
CA LYS A 531 9.21 32.24 1.81
C LYS A 531 9.57 33.60 2.42
N THR A 532 8.61 34.36 2.92
CA THR A 532 8.85 35.60 3.71
C THR A 532 9.45 35.27 5.08
N TYR A 533 8.95 34.21 5.72
CA TYR A 533 9.54 33.71 6.97
C TYR A 533 10.96 33.22 6.73
N ASN A 534 11.14 32.26 5.82
CA ASN A 534 12.47 31.73 5.48
C ASN A 534 12.45 31.16 4.04
N PRO A 535 13.29 31.70 3.12
CA PRO A 535 13.31 31.24 1.72
C PRO A 535 13.77 29.78 1.54
N ASP A 536 14.47 29.20 2.51
CA ASP A 536 15.00 27.84 2.45
C ASP A 536 13.97 26.78 2.86
N VAL A 537 12.91 27.19 3.59
CA VAL A 537 11.83 26.28 4.01
C VAL A 537 11.03 25.82 2.81
N LYS A 538 10.77 24.52 2.72
CA LYS A 538 10.01 23.92 1.63
C LYS A 538 8.52 24.15 1.79
N VAL A 539 7.85 24.49 0.69
CA VAL A 539 6.38 24.65 0.61
C VAL A 539 5.76 23.34 0.15
N VAL A 540 4.86 22.81 0.95
CA VAL A 540 4.12 21.57 0.69
C VAL A 540 2.67 21.90 0.37
N ILE A 541 2.15 21.33 -0.72
CA ILE A 541 0.70 21.28 -1.01
C ILE A 541 0.23 19.86 -0.80
N HIS A 542 -0.86 19.68 -0.06
CA HIS A 542 -1.37 18.39 0.34
C HIS A 542 -2.74 18.09 -0.27
N VAL A 543 -2.84 16.96 -0.97
CA VAL A 543 -4.07 16.42 -1.56
C VAL A 543 -4.29 14.99 -1.06
N GLU A 544 -5.41 14.36 -1.41
CA GLU A 544 -5.74 13.00 -1.02
C GLU A 544 -6.20 12.14 -2.22
N SER A 545 -6.57 10.89 -1.97
CA SER A 545 -7.10 9.95 -2.99
C SER A 545 -6.20 9.78 -4.22
N PRO A 546 -4.93 9.37 -4.06
CA PRO A 546 -4.02 9.19 -5.20
C PRO A 546 -4.58 8.20 -6.23
N HIS A 547 -5.37 7.20 -5.81
CA HIS A 547 -6.02 6.22 -6.70
C HIS A 547 -7.00 6.84 -7.71
N LYS A 548 -7.47 8.07 -7.48
CA LYS A 548 -8.33 8.83 -8.42
C LYS A 548 -7.52 9.74 -9.36
N GLY A 549 -6.19 9.66 -9.33
CA GLY A 549 -5.33 10.53 -10.13
C GLY A 549 -5.25 11.97 -9.64
N THR A 550 -5.61 12.22 -8.38
CA THR A 550 -5.69 13.57 -7.81
C THR A 550 -4.34 14.28 -7.80
N MET A 551 -3.25 13.57 -7.51
CA MET A 551 -1.90 14.16 -7.50
C MET A 551 -1.50 14.70 -8.87
N VAL A 552 -1.68 13.92 -9.92
CA VAL A 552 -1.36 14.35 -11.30
C VAL A 552 -2.25 15.51 -11.73
N THR A 553 -3.54 15.45 -11.41
CA THR A 553 -4.51 16.51 -11.71
C THR A 553 -4.13 17.83 -10.99
N TRP A 554 -3.78 17.75 -9.70
CA TRP A 554 -3.41 18.94 -8.95
C TRP A 554 -2.03 19.48 -9.31
N ALA A 555 -1.06 18.62 -9.63
CA ALA A 555 0.21 19.09 -10.17
C ALA A 555 0.03 19.92 -11.44
N GLY A 556 -0.88 19.50 -12.35
CA GLY A 556 -1.27 20.28 -13.53
C GLY A 556 -1.94 21.59 -13.18
N ASN A 557 -2.92 21.59 -12.28
CA ASN A 557 -3.62 22.80 -11.83
C ASN A 557 -2.66 23.84 -11.22
N LEU A 558 -1.75 23.39 -10.37
CA LEU A 558 -0.76 24.24 -9.71
C LEU A 558 0.23 24.82 -10.73
N GLN A 559 0.68 24.03 -11.69
CA GLN A 559 1.56 24.51 -12.77
C GLN A 559 0.87 25.53 -13.65
N ASP A 560 -0.37 25.27 -14.11
CA ASP A 560 -1.14 26.15 -14.99
C ASP A 560 -1.43 27.51 -14.34
N ASN A 561 -1.51 27.56 -13.02
CA ASN A 561 -1.73 28.78 -12.25
C ASN A 561 -0.44 29.37 -11.64
N ASN A 562 0.73 28.83 -12.00
CA ASN A 562 2.05 29.30 -11.57
C ASN A 562 2.21 29.35 -10.04
N VAL A 563 1.70 28.39 -9.31
CA VAL A 563 1.89 28.27 -7.86
C VAL A 563 3.36 27.87 -7.59
N ASP A 564 4.04 28.63 -6.75
CA ASP A 564 5.42 28.36 -6.35
C ASP A 564 5.42 27.45 -5.11
N TYR A 565 5.54 26.15 -5.33
CA TYR A 565 5.61 25.13 -4.30
C TYR A 565 6.78 24.16 -4.58
N ASP A 566 7.26 23.49 -3.55
CA ASP A 566 8.40 22.56 -3.65
C ASP A 566 7.92 21.10 -3.74
N ILE A 567 6.96 20.70 -2.90
CA ILE A 567 6.56 19.31 -2.67
C ILE A 567 5.05 19.16 -2.86
N LEU A 568 4.62 18.14 -3.61
CA LEU A 568 3.23 17.70 -3.64
C LEU A 568 3.07 16.46 -2.76
N ALA A 569 2.35 16.58 -1.66
CA ALA A 569 2.11 15.51 -0.71
C ALA A 569 0.73 14.88 -0.87
N THR A 570 0.59 13.65 -0.40
CA THR A 570 -0.72 12.97 -0.37
C THR A 570 -0.92 12.22 0.94
N SER A 571 -2.20 12.05 1.35
CA SER A 571 -2.59 11.01 2.28
C SER A 571 -2.64 9.67 1.55
N TYR A 572 -2.11 8.63 2.17
CA TYR A 572 -2.24 7.27 1.70
C TYR A 572 -2.65 6.35 2.84
N TYR A 573 -3.93 6.03 2.90
CA TYR A 573 -4.48 5.05 3.83
C TYR A 573 -4.85 3.80 3.05
N PRO A 574 -4.24 2.63 3.32
CA PRO A 574 -4.51 1.40 2.57
C PRO A 574 -5.98 0.99 2.54
N TYR A 575 -6.77 1.51 3.46
CA TYR A 575 -8.21 1.17 3.59
C TYR A 575 -9.08 1.74 2.47
N TRP A 576 -8.68 2.86 1.82
CA TRP A 576 -9.53 3.56 0.83
C TRP A 576 -8.77 4.34 -0.25
N HIS A 577 -7.42 4.35 -0.24
CA HIS A 577 -6.64 5.14 -1.19
C HIS A 577 -5.98 4.33 -2.32
N GLY A 578 -6.46 3.09 -2.55
CA GLY A 578 -5.99 2.22 -3.63
C GLY A 578 -4.68 1.49 -3.29
N THR A 579 -4.01 0.99 -4.31
CA THR A 579 -2.83 0.14 -4.15
C THR A 579 -1.53 0.94 -4.09
N LEU A 580 -0.48 0.32 -3.55
CA LEU A 580 0.88 0.86 -3.56
C LEU A 580 1.42 1.10 -4.98
N ASP A 581 1.08 0.23 -5.94
CA ASP A 581 1.44 0.42 -7.35
C ASP A 581 0.82 1.69 -7.94
N ASN A 582 -0.44 1.94 -7.61
CA ASN A 582 -1.11 3.17 -8.02
C ASN A 582 -0.44 4.41 -7.41
N LEU A 583 -0.10 4.39 -6.12
CA LEU A 583 0.64 5.46 -5.46
C LEU A 583 1.99 5.71 -6.15
N LYS A 584 2.75 4.63 -6.43
CA LYS A 584 4.03 4.69 -7.14
C LYS A 584 3.88 5.36 -8.50
N GLN A 585 2.88 4.96 -9.28
CA GLN A 585 2.62 5.56 -10.60
C GLN A 585 2.30 7.06 -10.50
N GLN A 586 1.51 7.48 -9.50
CA GLN A 586 1.21 8.90 -9.28
C GLN A 586 2.49 9.67 -8.95
N PHE A 587 3.33 9.14 -8.07
CA PHE A 587 4.61 9.76 -7.67
C PHE A 587 5.55 9.90 -8.87
N GLU A 588 5.78 8.84 -9.60
CA GLU A 588 6.63 8.84 -10.81
C GLU A 588 6.11 9.83 -11.86
N THR A 589 4.79 9.90 -12.06
CA THR A 589 4.18 10.83 -13.01
C THR A 589 4.39 12.29 -12.59
N VAL A 590 4.17 12.63 -11.32
CA VAL A 590 4.38 13.99 -10.80
C VAL A 590 5.85 14.39 -10.92
N LYS A 591 6.76 13.52 -10.52
CA LYS A 591 8.21 13.77 -10.61
C LYS A 591 8.68 13.94 -12.06
N ASN A 592 8.29 13.05 -12.93
CA ASN A 592 8.78 13.03 -14.32
C ASN A 592 8.17 14.13 -15.19
N THR A 593 6.89 14.48 -14.97
CA THR A 593 6.16 15.43 -15.79
C THR A 593 6.26 16.85 -15.26
N TYR A 594 6.14 17.04 -13.95
CA TYR A 594 6.06 18.36 -13.31
C TYR A 594 7.33 18.76 -12.57
N CYS A 595 8.31 17.84 -12.46
CA CYS A 595 9.59 18.06 -11.77
C CYS A 595 9.40 18.56 -10.33
N LYS A 596 8.42 18.00 -9.62
CA LYS A 596 8.15 18.30 -8.21
C LYS A 596 8.50 17.12 -7.34
N ASP A 597 8.96 17.40 -6.14
CA ASP A 597 9.15 16.38 -5.14
C ASP A 597 7.78 15.90 -4.62
N VAL A 598 7.75 14.65 -4.14
CA VAL A 598 6.54 14.00 -3.64
C VAL A 598 6.82 13.31 -2.30
N MET A 599 5.80 13.20 -1.45
CA MET A 599 5.87 12.45 -0.20
C MET A 599 4.48 11.99 0.25
N VAL A 600 4.44 11.05 1.19
CA VAL A 600 3.22 10.71 1.94
C VAL A 600 3.18 11.54 3.21
N ALA A 601 2.20 12.45 3.30
CA ALA A 601 2.02 13.32 4.46
C ALA A 601 1.22 12.65 5.60
N GLU A 602 0.41 11.62 5.25
CA GLU A 602 -0.39 10.88 6.21
C GLU A 602 -0.54 9.43 5.79
N THR A 603 -0.32 8.53 6.74
CA THR A 603 -0.67 7.11 6.65
C THR A 603 -0.86 6.56 8.06
N SER A 604 -1.59 5.46 8.17
CA SER A 604 -1.66 4.65 9.37
C SER A 604 -2.03 3.22 9.02
N TYR A 605 -1.86 2.30 9.96
CA TYR A 605 -2.33 0.93 9.84
C TYR A 605 -2.73 0.38 11.20
N ALA A 606 -3.92 -0.25 11.28
CA ALA A 606 -4.40 -0.80 12.53
C ALA A 606 -3.66 -2.09 12.92
N TYR A 607 -3.22 -2.17 14.17
CA TYR A 607 -2.67 -3.41 14.73
C TYR A 607 -3.76 -4.30 15.36
N THR A 608 -4.96 -3.77 15.53
CA THR A 608 -6.15 -4.49 16.04
C THR A 608 -7.43 -3.84 15.52
N LEU A 609 -8.57 -4.54 15.58
CA LEU A 609 -9.89 -3.97 15.33
C LEU A 609 -10.68 -3.70 16.59
N GLU A 610 -10.06 -3.85 17.77
CA GLU A 610 -10.68 -3.59 19.05
C GLU A 610 -10.66 -2.09 19.37
N ASP A 611 -11.67 -1.63 20.10
CA ASP A 611 -11.81 -0.28 20.64
C ASP A 611 -11.37 -0.31 22.11
N SER A 612 -10.57 0.65 22.53
CA SER A 612 -10.01 0.70 23.88
C SER A 612 -10.57 1.83 24.75
N ASP A 613 -11.28 2.82 24.19
CA ASP A 613 -11.73 4.01 24.95
C ASP A 613 -13.24 4.20 25.00
N GLY A 614 -14.00 3.37 24.27
CA GLY A 614 -15.45 3.48 24.15
C GLY A 614 -15.92 4.48 23.11
N HIS A 615 -15.00 4.99 22.26
CA HIS A 615 -15.29 5.78 21.07
C HIS A 615 -14.92 4.99 19.83
N ALA A 616 -15.87 4.79 18.92
CA ALA A 616 -15.70 3.88 17.80
C ALA A 616 -14.59 4.31 16.84
N ASN A 617 -13.64 3.44 16.61
CA ASN A 617 -12.53 3.63 15.68
C ASN A 617 -12.98 3.79 14.22
N THR A 618 -12.21 4.52 13.42
CA THR A 618 -12.41 4.65 11.98
C THR A 618 -12.24 3.29 11.30
N VAL A 619 -11.17 2.58 11.63
CA VAL A 619 -10.93 1.21 11.16
C VAL A 619 -11.44 0.22 12.21
N ARG A 620 -12.50 -0.50 11.88
CA ARG A 620 -13.18 -1.44 12.77
C ARG A 620 -13.88 -2.53 12.00
N VAL A 621 -14.37 -3.55 12.68
CA VAL A 621 -15.16 -4.63 12.06
C VAL A 621 -16.32 -4.04 11.24
N GLY A 622 -16.37 -4.38 9.95
CA GLY A 622 -17.38 -3.92 9.00
C GLY A 622 -17.17 -2.54 8.39
N ASN A 623 -16.06 -1.86 8.69
CA ASN A 623 -15.70 -0.56 8.11
C ASN A 623 -14.24 -0.49 7.62
N ASN A 624 -13.60 -1.61 7.40
CA ASN A 624 -12.19 -1.75 7.01
C ASN A 624 -12.01 -2.28 5.58
N ASP A 625 -13.07 -2.30 4.77
CA ASP A 625 -13.13 -3.02 3.50
C ASP A 625 -13.77 -2.14 2.40
N ASN A 626 -13.21 -0.97 2.17
CA ASN A 626 -13.71 -0.05 1.14
C ASN A 626 -12.91 -0.10 -0.17
N GLY A 627 -12.52 -1.30 -0.61
CA GLY A 627 -11.81 -1.50 -1.89
C GLY A 627 -10.34 -1.14 -1.82
N ALA A 628 -9.70 -1.39 -0.70
CA ALA A 628 -8.36 -1.00 -0.37
C ALA A 628 -7.37 -2.16 -0.44
N ASP A 629 -6.09 -1.82 -0.40
CA ASP A 629 -4.98 -2.76 -0.31
C ASP A 629 -4.73 -3.18 1.16
N THR A 630 -5.74 -3.77 1.81
CA THR A 630 -5.64 -4.34 3.16
C THR A 630 -5.23 -5.81 3.10
N THR A 631 -4.16 -6.11 2.40
CA THR A 631 -3.63 -7.47 2.28
C THR A 631 -2.95 -7.94 3.55
N GLU A 632 -2.45 -7.00 4.36
CA GLU A 632 -1.85 -7.31 5.64
C GLU A 632 -2.95 -7.47 6.72
N PRO A 633 -2.80 -8.39 7.68
CA PRO A 633 -3.75 -8.54 8.78
C PRO A 633 -3.65 -7.38 9.77
N PHE A 634 -4.75 -7.14 10.50
CA PHE A 634 -4.77 -6.15 11.58
C PHE A 634 -4.11 -6.70 12.84
N THR A 635 -2.79 -6.78 12.80
CA THR A 635 -1.89 -7.25 13.86
C THR A 635 -0.65 -6.38 13.88
N GLU A 636 0.16 -6.45 14.93
CA GLU A 636 1.43 -5.75 15.02
C GLU A 636 2.37 -6.05 13.84
N GLN A 637 2.44 -7.34 13.45
CA GLN A 637 3.20 -7.74 12.27
C GLN A 637 2.64 -7.12 10.99
N GLY A 638 1.31 -7.13 10.83
CA GLY A 638 0.66 -6.53 9.67
C GLY A 638 0.86 -5.02 9.60
N GLN A 639 0.77 -4.32 10.74
CA GLN A 639 1.08 -2.90 10.85
C GLN A 639 2.51 -2.60 10.38
N ALA A 640 3.49 -3.32 10.92
CA ALA A 640 4.89 -3.15 10.56
C ALA A 640 5.16 -3.47 9.09
N THR A 641 4.54 -4.54 8.56
CA THR A 641 4.69 -4.93 7.16
C THR A 641 4.08 -3.91 6.22
N ALA A 642 2.86 -3.43 6.51
CA ALA A 642 2.18 -2.41 5.70
C ALA A 642 2.99 -1.11 5.63
N ILE A 643 3.50 -0.64 6.78
CA ILE A 643 4.33 0.58 6.85
C ILE A 643 5.64 0.39 6.10
N ARG A 644 6.33 -0.73 6.32
CA ARG A 644 7.56 -1.07 5.62
C ARG A 644 7.35 -1.11 4.10
N ASN A 645 6.27 -1.71 3.61
CA ASN A 645 5.95 -1.80 2.19
C ASN A 645 5.67 -0.42 1.60
N LEU A 646 4.98 0.44 2.33
CA LEU A 646 4.76 1.84 1.93
C LEU A 646 6.09 2.60 1.84
N ILE A 647 6.94 2.52 2.85
CA ILE A 647 8.28 3.17 2.85
C ILE A 647 9.08 2.70 1.63
N ASN A 648 9.10 1.39 1.36
CA ASN A 648 9.79 0.84 0.20
C ASN A 648 9.26 1.40 -1.12
N THR A 649 7.94 1.46 -1.27
CA THR A 649 7.27 1.97 -2.47
C THR A 649 7.59 3.46 -2.69
N VAL A 650 7.52 4.25 -1.63
CA VAL A 650 7.86 5.69 -1.68
C VAL A 650 9.32 5.89 -2.04
N ASN A 651 10.22 5.13 -1.43
CA ASN A 651 11.66 5.16 -1.74
C ASN A 651 11.95 4.78 -3.19
N GLU A 652 11.37 3.68 -3.69
CA GLU A 652 11.52 3.25 -5.09
C GLU A 652 10.98 4.28 -6.09
N ALA A 653 9.88 4.96 -5.77
CA ALA A 653 9.35 6.05 -6.58
C ALA A 653 10.17 7.34 -6.48
N GLY A 654 11.20 7.36 -5.63
CA GLY A 654 12.04 8.53 -5.34
C GLY A 654 11.29 9.62 -4.56
N GLY A 655 10.30 9.24 -3.75
CA GLY A 655 9.63 10.16 -2.82
C GLY A 655 10.55 10.54 -1.67
N LEU A 656 10.26 11.67 -1.01
CA LEU A 656 11.09 12.20 0.07
C LEU A 656 10.91 11.45 1.39
N GLY A 657 9.75 10.82 1.61
CA GLY A 657 9.47 10.12 2.85
C GLY A 657 8.00 9.92 3.16
N VAL A 658 7.75 9.47 4.39
CA VAL A 658 6.43 9.09 4.91
C VAL A 658 6.24 9.67 6.29
N TYR A 659 5.06 10.21 6.57
CA TYR A 659 4.61 10.58 7.91
C TYR A 659 3.52 9.61 8.38
N TYR A 660 3.77 8.96 9.51
CA TYR A 660 2.74 8.18 10.21
C TYR A 660 1.84 9.14 10.99
N TRP A 661 0.53 9.02 10.76
CA TRP A 661 -0.45 9.92 11.37
C TRP A 661 -0.93 9.38 12.72
N GLU A 662 -0.77 10.18 13.75
CA GLU A 662 -1.23 9.98 15.13
C GLU A 662 -0.81 8.63 15.77
N PRO A 663 0.48 8.27 15.72
CA PRO A 663 0.97 7.03 16.32
C PRO A 663 0.82 6.99 17.85
N ALA A 664 0.58 8.13 18.47
CA ALA A 664 0.48 8.28 19.93
C ALA A 664 -0.85 8.91 20.39
N TRP A 665 -1.90 8.84 19.57
CA TRP A 665 -3.24 9.23 19.99
C TRP A 665 -3.93 8.05 20.68
N LEU A 666 -3.71 7.96 22.00
CA LEU A 666 -4.08 6.82 22.81
C LEU A 666 -5.43 7.02 23.50
N THR A 667 -5.90 5.98 24.14
CA THR A 667 -7.04 6.07 25.06
C THR A 667 -6.67 6.78 26.34
N VAL A 668 -7.48 7.77 26.75
CA VAL A 668 -7.27 8.48 28.04
C VAL A 668 -7.74 7.68 29.23
N GLY A 669 -8.45 6.58 29.01
CA GLY A 669 -8.89 5.64 30.04
C GLY A 669 -9.40 4.36 29.41
N ASN A 670 -8.70 3.25 29.65
CA ASN A 670 -8.93 1.98 29.01
C ASN A 670 -10.25 1.35 29.46
N THR A 671 -11.15 1.06 28.51
CA THR A 671 -12.45 0.41 28.73
C THR A 671 -12.41 -1.09 28.48
N LYS A 672 -11.31 -1.64 27.98
CA LYS A 672 -11.17 -3.05 27.62
C LYS A 672 -11.38 -3.94 28.86
N GLY A 673 -12.27 -4.92 28.71
CA GLY A 673 -12.64 -5.83 29.82
C GLY A 673 -13.61 -5.28 30.84
N LEU A 674 -13.97 -4.00 30.76
CA LEU A 674 -15.02 -3.41 31.62
C LEU A 674 -16.40 -3.73 31.05
N THR A 675 -17.40 -3.87 31.94
CA THR A 675 -18.80 -4.10 31.57
C THR A 675 -19.77 -3.39 32.51
N GLY A 676 -21.00 -3.08 32.06
CA GLY A 676 -22.04 -2.47 32.85
C GLY A 676 -21.61 -1.14 33.46
N ASP A 677 -21.97 -0.91 34.75
CA ASP A 677 -21.72 0.35 35.47
C ASP A 677 -20.24 0.78 35.44
N ALA A 678 -19.30 -0.17 35.43
CA ALA A 678 -17.86 0.14 35.39
C ALA A 678 -17.43 0.67 34.02
N TYR A 679 -17.94 0.09 32.93
CA TYR A 679 -17.74 0.59 31.61
C TYR A 679 -18.32 2.00 31.43
N ASP A 680 -19.59 2.18 31.79
CA ASP A 680 -20.27 3.48 31.68
C ASP A 680 -19.58 4.58 32.52
N ALA A 681 -19.05 4.23 33.68
CA ALA A 681 -18.30 5.17 34.52
C ALA A 681 -16.98 5.58 33.87
N GLN A 682 -16.25 4.62 33.27
CA GLN A 682 -14.98 4.91 32.57
C GLN A 682 -15.21 5.76 31.31
N VAL A 683 -16.19 5.41 30.48
CA VAL A 683 -16.54 6.20 29.29
C VAL A 683 -16.90 7.64 29.67
N LYS A 684 -17.66 7.81 30.79
CA LYS A 684 -17.98 9.14 31.28
C LYS A 684 -16.74 9.92 31.74
N GLU A 685 -15.82 9.28 32.45
CA GLU A 685 -14.55 9.91 32.85
C GLU A 685 -13.71 10.30 31.63
N ASN A 686 -13.64 9.42 30.64
CA ASN A 686 -12.97 9.71 29.37
C ASN A 686 -13.58 10.96 28.72
N GLN A 687 -14.91 11.02 28.63
CA GLN A 687 -15.64 12.14 28.04
C GLN A 687 -15.35 13.47 28.76
N GLU A 688 -15.28 13.47 30.11
CA GLU A 688 -14.92 14.65 30.89
C GLU A 688 -13.49 15.13 30.59
N LYS A 689 -12.54 14.20 30.35
CA LYS A 689 -11.16 14.53 29.95
C LYS A 689 -11.09 15.06 28.53
N TRP A 690 -11.78 14.44 27.57
CA TRP A 690 -11.85 14.90 26.18
C TRP A 690 -12.37 16.35 26.09
N GLU A 691 -13.46 16.64 26.79
CA GLU A 691 -14.02 17.99 26.86
C GLU A 691 -13.04 19.01 27.47
N LYS A 692 -12.37 18.61 28.53
CA LYS A 692 -11.52 19.52 29.31
C LYS A 692 -10.18 19.83 28.63
N TYR A 693 -9.54 18.81 28.09
CA TYR A 693 -8.17 18.93 27.58
C TYR A 693 -8.08 18.91 26.06
N GLY A 694 -9.16 18.55 25.39
CA GLY A 694 -9.22 18.44 23.93
C GLY A 694 -8.51 17.23 23.36
N SER A 695 -8.29 16.18 24.18
CA SER A 695 -7.64 14.93 23.74
C SER A 695 -8.53 14.01 22.92
N GLY A 696 -9.83 14.27 22.81
CA GLY A 696 -10.73 13.56 21.90
C GLY A 696 -10.77 14.19 20.51
N TRP A 697 -11.43 13.52 19.56
CA TRP A 697 -11.62 13.97 18.18
C TRP A 697 -12.21 15.39 18.11
N ALA A 698 -13.26 15.64 18.83
CA ALA A 698 -13.87 16.95 19.02
C ALA A 698 -14.54 17.06 20.37
N SER A 699 -14.63 18.27 20.92
CA SER A 699 -15.43 18.58 22.10
C SER A 699 -16.84 19.04 21.70
N SER A 700 -17.75 19.10 22.67
CA SER A 700 -19.10 19.66 22.47
C SER A 700 -19.08 21.15 22.07
N TYR A 701 -18.04 21.88 22.46
CA TYR A 701 -17.86 23.30 22.13
C TYR A 701 -17.62 23.55 20.64
N ALA A 702 -17.08 22.57 19.93
CA ALA A 702 -16.84 22.66 18.49
C ALA A 702 -18.12 22.79 17.64
N ASN A 703 -19.30 22.51 18.22
CA ASN A 703 -20.59 22.62 17.53
C ASN A 703 -20.88 24.02 16.97
N GLU A 704 -20.33 25.09 17.55
CA GLU A 704 -20.52 26.44 17.04
C GLU A 704 -19.80 26.67 15.69
N TYR A 705 -18.73 25.94 15.45
CA TYR A 705 -17.93 26.04 14.25
C TYR A 705 -18.27 24.92 13.25
N ASP A 706 -18.37 23.69 13.70
CA ASP A 706 -18.67 22.51 12.89
C ASP A 706 -19.87 21.73 13.46
N SER A 707 -21.06 22.22 13.21
CA SER A 707 -22.31 21.59 13.70
C SER A 707 -22.69 20.30 12.99
N LYS A 708 -22.07 19.96 11.84
CA LYS A 708 -22.39 18.76 11.09
C LYS A 708 -21.73 17.52 11.70
N ASP A 709 -20.45 17.63 12.03
CA ASP A 709 -19.63 16.53 12.52
C ASP A 709 -19.33 16.69 14.00
N ALA A 710 -18.57 17.69 14.39
CA ALA A 710 -18.11 17.86 15.74
C ALA A 710 -19.24 18.07 16.76
N GLY A 711 -20.36 18.67 16.35
CA GLY A 711 -21.55 18.80 17.20
C GLY A 711 -22.35 17.52 17.42
N LYS A 712 -22.05 16.44 16.68
CA LYS A 712 -22.75 15.15 16.77
C LYS A 712 -21.82 14.03 17.19
N TRP A 713 -20.57 14.08 16.77
CA TRP A 713 -19.57 13.02 16.86
C TRP A 713 -18.39 13.47 17.72
N TYR A 714 -18.67 14.18 18.82
CA TYR A 714 -17.63 14.45 19.79
C TYR A 714 -17.29 13.19 20.60
N GLY A 715 -16.03 13.04 20.99
CA GLY A 715 -15.60 11.83 21.69
C GLY A 715 -14.09 11.63 21.64
N GLY A 716 -13.67 10.40 21.87
CA GLY A 716 -12.31 9.98 22.05
C GLY A 716 -11.46 9.88 20.79
N SER A 717 -10.45 9.06 20.88
CA SER A 717 -9.61 8.74 19.74
C SER A 717 -10.37 7.87 18.75
N ALA A 718 -10.47 8.32 17.51
CA ALA A 718 -11.03 7.51 16.44
C ALA A 718 -9.99 6.57 15.80
N VAL A 719 -8.76 6.49 16.33
CA VAL A 719 -7.60 5.80 15.76
C VAL A 719 -6.66 5.17 16.81
N ASP A 720 -7.14 4.96 18.03
CA ASP A 720 -6.33 4.35 19.10
C ASP A 720 -5.81 2.96 18.73
N ASN A 721 -6.52 2.25 17.86
CA ASN A 721 -6.13 0.95 17.33
C ASN A 721 -5.12 1.02 16.16
N GLU A 722 -4.80 2.21 15.69
CA GLU A 722 -3.76 2.47 14.68
C GLU A 722 -2.48 3.04 15.32
N ALA A 723 -2.50 3.27 16.65
CA ALA A 723 -1.35 3.79 17.37
C ALA A 723 -0.13 2.84 17.32
N MET A 724 1.04 3.40 17.57
CA MET A 724 2.30 2.65 17.77
C MET A 724 2.65 2.52 19.26
N PHE A 725 1.67 2.72 20.09
CA PHE A 725 1.69 2.42 21.53
C PHE A 725 0.41 1.67 21.87
N TYR A 726 0.51 0.75 22.83
CA TYR A 726 -0.64 0.04 23.36
C TYR A 726 -1.51 0.96 24.24
N PRO A 727 -2.75 0.55 24.58
CA PRO A 727 -3.62 1.34 25.45
C PRO A 727 -3.06 1.62 26.85
N ASP A 728 -2.07 0.87 27.30
CA ASP A 728 -1.34 1.11 28.56
C ASP A 728 -0.15 2.07 28.40
N GLY A 729 0.06 2.57 27.19
CA GLY A 729 1.12 3.49 26.82
C GLY A 729 2.46 2.86 26.44
N THR A 730 2.57 1.55 26.45
CA THR A 730 3.79 0.84 26.09
C THR A 730 4.01 0.87 24.56
N ALA A 731 5.22 1.16 24.10
CA ALA A 731 5.54 1.16 22.68
C ALA A 731 5.33 -0.21 22.04
N THR A 732 4.71 -0.25 20.86
CA THR A 732 4.53 -1.49 20.08
C THR A 732 5.80 -1.84 19.30
N PRO A 733 5.99 -3.12 18.92
CA PRO A 733 7.13 -3.54 18.10
C PRO A 733 7.21 -2.85 16.74
N ALA A 734 6.09 -2.37 16.23
CA ALA A 734 6.05 -1.68 14.93
C ALA A 734 6.71 -0.29 14.94
N LEU A 735 6.97 0.28 16.12
CA LEU A 735 7.66 1.56 16.27
C LEU A 735 9.17 1.42 16.10
N HIS A 736 9.74 0.27 16.39
CA HIS A 736 11.18 0.02 16.26
C HIS A 736 11.50 -0.18 14.78
#